data_7b472b27773b2519714d022d884ebd59
#
_entry.id   7b472b27773b2519714d022d884ebd59
#
_cell.length_a   1.000
_cell.length_b   1.000
_cell.length_c   1.000
_cell.angle_alpha   90.00
_cell.angle_beta   90.00
_cell.angle_gamma   90.00
#
_symmetry.space_group_name_H-M   'P 1'
#
loop_
_entity.id
_entity.type
_entity.pdbx_description
1 polymer ?
#
loop_
_entity_poly.entity_id
_entity_poly.type
_entity_poly.pdbx_seq_one_letter_code
_entity_poly.pdbx_strand_id
1 'polypeptide(L)'
;IVHLCLRKADQKLVILKQIPVEQMSKDERLAAQNECQVLKLLSHPNVIEYYENFLEDKALMIAMEYAPGGTLAEFIHKRCNSLLDEDTILHFFVQILLALHHVHTKQILHRDLKTQNILLDKHRMIVKIGDFGISKILSSKSKAYTVVGTPCYISPELCEGKPYNQKSDIWALGCVLYELASLKRAFEAANLPALVLKIMSGTFAPISDRYSPDLRQLILSMLNLDPSKRPQLNEIMAQAICIRPLLNLYTDVGSVKMRRQVILPPKPEKPLAPVPTVTHSRTGGRVSSARPRGVRGGSARTGIPPPLSSIYTWGSGITTPLRLPMLNTEVVQVSAGRTQKAGVTKSGRLIMWEAPPMGAAGGPSLPGATEQLQPQFVSRFLEGQSGVTIKHVSCGDLFTACLTDRGIIMTFGSGSNGCLGHGNFTDVSQPKIVEALLGYEMVQVACGASHVLAVSNEREVFAWGRGDNGRLGLGTLECHNSPQQVTVPLEHEARRVICGIDSSMVLTVKNQILACGSNRCNKLGLDRISSAEEPSPEDQVEEATVFTCAQSAPLNHEPIVCADIGTAHSAAVTASGQCYTFGSNQHGQLGTNSCRNSRVPHLVVGLQAMKVTVVACGDAFTVAIGADGEVCTWGKGARGRLGRKDEETGAPRPVQLEETHPYLVTSVACCHGNTLLAVK
;
A
#
# COMPACT_ATOMS: atom_id res chain seq x y z
N ILE A 1 -14.10 39.46 0.74
CA ILE A 1 -13.38 40.00 1.91
C ILE A 1 -12.97 38.80 2.77
N VAL A 2 -11.71 38.78 3.20
CA VAL A 2 -11.13 37.71 4.00
C VAL A 2 -10.69 38.30 5.35
N HIS A 3 -11.11 37.65 6.43
CA HIS A 3 -10.79 38.06 7.79
C HIS A 3 -9.99 36.96 8.49
N LEU A 4 -8.91 37.34 9.16
CA LEU A 4 -8.18 36.46 10.09
C LEU A 4 -8.85 36.57 11.47
N CYS A 5 -9.37 35.47 11.97
CA CYS A 5 -10.13 35.41 13.22
C CYS A 5 -9.53 34.43 14.20
N LEU A 6 -9.81 34.65 15.49
CA LEU A 6 -9.45 33.72 16.56
C LEU A 6 -10.68 32.93 16.98
N ARG A 7 -10.63 31.61 16.85
CA ARG A 7 -11.72 30.72 17.27
C ARG A 7 -11.76 30.63 18.79
N LYS A 8 -12.90 30.94 19.39
CA LYS A 8 -13.03 31.01 20.86
C LYS A 8 -12.85 29.68 21.56
N ALA A 9 -13.26 28.59 20.90
CA ALA A 9 -13.25 27.27 21.50
C ALA A 9 -11.84 26.74 21.83
N ASP A 10 -10.84 27.03 21.00
CA ASP A 10 -9.48 26.51 21.10
C ASP A 10 -8.38 27.54 20.89
N GLN A 11 -8.73 28.81 20.76
CA GLN A 11 -7.81 29.91 20.48
C GLN A 11 -6.98 29.76 19.20
N LYS A 12 -7.50 29.01 18.24
CA LYS A 12 -6.84 28.75 16.95
C LYS A 12 -7.18 29.85 15.95
N LEU A 13 -6.17 30.30 15.20
CA LEU A 13 -6.37 31.22 14.09
C LEU A 13 -7.06 30.53 12.93
N VAL A 14 -8.12 31.14 12.42
CA VAL A 14 -8.90 30.64 11.28
C VAL A 14 -9.14 31.77 10.30
N ILE A 15 -9.40 31.43 9.03
CA ILE A 15 -9.82 32.38 8.02
C ILE A 15 -11.34 32.35 7.90
N LEU A 16 -11.94 33.53 7.89
CA LEU A 16 -13.35 33.73 7.62
C LEU A 16 -13.51 34.48 6.30
N LYS A 17 -14.00 33.78 5.29
CA LYS A 17 -14.21 34.35 3.95
C LYS A 17 -15.66 34.81 3.81
N GLN A 18 -15.84 36.08 3.46
CA GLN A 18 -17.15 36.70 3.27
C GLN A 18 -17.45 36.86 1.78
N ILE A 19 -18.49 36.23 1.30
CA ILE A 19 -18.95 36.30 -0.08
C ILE A 19 -20.32 37.00 -0.11
N PRO A 20 -20.46 38.17 -0.76
CA PRO A 20 -21.75 38.85 -0.89
C PRO A 20 -22.74 38.00 -1.69
N VAL A 21 -23.96 37.85 -1.20
CA VAL A 21 -25.04 37.09 -1.86
C VAL A 21 -26.32 37.93 -2.00
N GLU A 22 -26.22 39.24 -1.91
CA GLU A 22 -27.35 40.15 -1.92
C GLU A 22 -28.24 40.03 -3.17
N GLN A 23 -27.64 39.74 -4.33
CA GLN A 23 -28.33 39.62 -5.61
C GLN A 23 -28.90 38.23 -5.88
N MET A 24 -28.72 37.29 -4.94
CA MET A 24 -29.22 35.93 -5.05
C MET A 24 -30.58 35.76 -4.40
N SER A 25 -31.44 34.93 -5.03
CA SER A 25 -32.69 34.49 -4.41
C SER A 25 -32.38 33.62 -3.17
N LYS A 26 -33.39 33.42 -2.31
CA LYS A 26 -33.26 32.55 -1.13
C LYS A 26 -32.89 31.12 -1.51
N ASP A 27 -33.43 30.59 -2.60
CA ASP A 27 -33.15 29.25 -3.11
C ASP A 27 -31.71 29.15 -3.65
N GLU A 28 -31.22 30.17 -4.35
CA GLU A 28 -29.84 30.25 -4.82
C GLU A 28 -28.83 30.32 -3.68
N ARG A 29 -29.15 31.05 -2.59
CA ARG A 29 -28.33 31.13 -1.39
C ARG A 29 -28.24 29.76 -0.69
N LEU A 30 -29.35 29.05 -0.61
CA LEU A 30 -29.38 27.71 -0.01
C LEU A 30 -28.58 26.72 -0.87
N ALA A 31 -28.67 26.77 -2.19
CA ALA A 31 -27.89 25.96 -3.11
C ALA A 31 -26.40 26.23 -2.98
N ALA A 32 -25.99 27.48 -2.86
CA ALA A 32 -24.61 27.88 -2.62
C ALA A 32 -24.07 27.34 -1.29
N GLN A 33 -24.87 27.40 -0.24
CA GLN A 33 -24.52 26.84 1.07
C GLN A 33 -24.36 25.33 1.01
N ASN A 34 -25.22 24.62 0.29
CA ASN A 34 -25.12 23.18 0.09
C ASN A 34 -23.86 22.79 -0.69
N GLU A 35 -23.46 23.55 -1.69
CA GLU A 35 -22.19 23.32 -2.41
C GLU A 35 -20.99 23.45 -1.47
N CYS A 36 -21.01 24.43 -0.56
CA CYS A 36 -19.97 24.59 0.45
C CYS A 36 -19.89 23.40 1.43
N GLN A 37 -21.02 22.74 1.72
CA GLN A 37 -21.03 21.54 2.58
C GLN A 37 -20.25 20.38 1.98
N VAL A 38 -20.20 20.26 0.65
CA VAL A 38 -19.45 19.22 -0.04
C VAL A 38 -17.94 19.35 0.26
N LEU A 39 -17.43 20.56 0.45
CA LEU A 39 -16.02 20.79 0.76
C LEU A 39 -15.61 20.27 2.13
N LYS A 40 -16.52 20.07 3.05
CA LYS A 40 -16.24 19.42 4.35
C LYS A 40 -15.88 17.94 4.21
N LEU A 41 -16.24 17.32 3.09
CA LEU A 41 -15.88 15.93 2.79
C LEU A 41 -14.39 15.77 2.46
N LEU A 42 -13.71 16.85 2.13
CA LEU A 42 -12.29 16.85 1.83
C LEU A 42 -11.48 16.80 3.13
N SER A 43 -10.71 15.75 3.30
CA SER A 43 -9.78 15.57 4.42
C SER A 43 -8.45 15.08 3.90
N HIS A 44 -7.52 16.02 3.66
CA HIS A 44 -6.20 15.72 3.12
C HIS A 44 -5.19 16.75 3.63
N PRO A 45 -3.93 16.34 3.93
CA PRO A 45 -2.90 17.26 4.43
C PRO A 45 -2.58 18.42 3.49
N ASN A 46 -2.77 18.23 2.19
CA ASN A 46 -2.48 19.23 1.16
C ASN A 46 -3.73 19.96 0.65
N VAL A 47 -4.84 19.86 1.36
CA VAL A 47 -6.08 20.58 1.09
C VAL A 47 -6.44 21.43 2.30
N ILE A 48 -6.76 22.71 2.07
CA ILE A 48 -7.27 23.59 3.14
C ILE A 48 -8.53 22.98 3.73
N GLU A 49 -8.58 22.88 5.04
CA GLU A 49 -9.70 22.36 5.79
C GLU A 49 -10.82 23.37 5.87
N TYR A 50 -12.02 22.97 5.50
CA TYR A 50 -13.23 23.76 5.61
C TYR A 50 -13.97 23.35 6.88
N TYR A 51 -14.17 24.31 7.81
CA TYR A 51 -14.78 24.02 9.11
C TYR A 51 -16.29 24.10 9.06
N GLU A 52 -16.82 25.25 8.64
CA GLU A 52 -18.27 25.50 8.57
C GLU A 52 -18.59 26.62 7.60
N ASN A 53 -19.87 26.75 7.24
CA ASN A 53 -20.41 27.88 6.51
C ASN A 53 -21.76 28.28 7.09
N PHE A 54 -22.10 29.55 6.98
CA PHE A 54 -23.38 30.10 7.43
C PHE A 54 -23.71 31.37 6.66
N LEU A 55 -25.00 31.72 6.65
CA LEU A 55 -25.48 32.97 6.06
C LEU A 55 -25.68 34.00 7.18
N GLU A 56 -25.05 35.15 7.02
CA GLU A 56 -25.17 36.27 7.95
C GLU A 56 -25.19 37.59 7.17
N ASP A 57 -26.17 38.45 7.45
CA ASP A 57 -26.28 39.83 6.87
C ASP A 57 -26.01 39.89 5.36
N LYS A 58 -26.70 39.13 4.55
CA LYS A 58 -26.59 39.10 3.08
C LYS A 58 -25.22 38.64 2.54
N ALA A 59 -24.46 37.94 3.37
CA ALA A 59 -23.19 37.33 2.99
C ALA A 59 -23.14 35.86 3.35
N LEU A 60 -22.53 35.05 2.49
CA LEU A 60 -22.12 33.69 2.81
C LEU A 60 -20.77 33.74 3.49
N MET A 61 -20.70 33.23 4.73
CA MET A 61 -19.48 33.17 5.52
C MET A 61 -18.94 31.75 5.48
N ILE A 62 -17.67 31.59 5.19
CA ILE A 62 -16.97 30.30 5.13
C ILE A 62 -15.78 30.35 6.08
N ALA A 63 -15.79 29.48 7.09
CA ALA A 63 -14.67 29.33 8.02
C ALA A 63 -13.74 28.21 7.53
N MET A 64 -12.46 28.50 7.45
CA MET A 64 -11.46 27.57 6.92
C MET A 64 -10.12 27.70 7.63
N GLU A 65 -9.25 26.73 7.38
CA GLU A 65 -7.89 26.68 7.90
C GLU A 65 -7.06 27.89 7.45
N TYR A 66 -6.23 28.39 8.37
CA TYR A 66 -5.26 29.44 8.09
C TYR A 66 -3.88 28.84 7.78
N ALA A 67 -3.31 29.18 6.64
CA ALA A 67 -1.96 28.83 6.22
C ALA A 67 -1.06 30.08 6.21
N PRO A 68 -0.14 30.24 7.18
CA PRO A 68 0.54 31.51 7.42
C PRO A 68 1.72 31.80 6.49
N GLY A 69 2.14 30.86 5.66
CA GLY A 69 3.31 31.01 4.77
C GLY A 69 3.09 31.83 3.50
N GLY A 70 1.86 32.30 3.27
CA GLY A 70 1.49 33.04 2.07
C GLY A 70 1.14 32.13 0.90
N THR A 71 1.06 32.70 -0.31
CA THR A 71 0.73 31.97 -1.53
C THR A 71 1.97 31.50 -2.28
N LEU A 72 1.79 30.47 -3.10
CA LEU A 72 2.86 30.01 -4.01
C LEU A 72 3.23 31.10 -5.03
N ALA A 73 2.25 31.91 -5.46
CA ALA A 73 2.51 33.06 -6.34
C ALA A 73 3.46 34.08 -5.70
N GLU A 74 3.28 34.40 -4.43
CA GLU A 74 4.21 35.29 -3.68
C GLU A 74 5.59 34.66 -3.56
N PHE A 75 5.67 33.38 -3.31
CA PHE A 75 6.93 32.65 -3.24
C PHE A 75 7.70 32.71 -4.56
N ILE A 76 7.03 32.48 -5.68
CA ILE A 76 7.62 32.58 -7.03
C ILE A 76 8.07 34.01 -7.31
N HIS A 77 7.26 35.00 -6.98
CA HIS A 77 7.57 36.42 -7.21
C HIS A 77 8.84 36.86 -6.45
N LYS A 78 9.02 36.39 -5.23
CA LYS A 78 10.21 36.68 -4.41
C LYS A 78 11.50 36.08 -4.93
N ARG A 79 11.44 35.17 -5.89
CA ARG A 79 12.63 34.56 -6.48
C ARG A 79 13.40 35.47 -7.40
N CYS A 80 12.80 36.55 -7.91
CA CYS A 80 13.47 37.56 -8.73
C CYS A 80 14.33 36.99 -9.87
N ASN A 81 13.77 36.10 -10.69
CA ASN A 81 14.44 35.40 -11.81
C ASN A 81 15.51 34.38 -11.41
N SER A 82 15.68 34.08 -10.13
CA SER A 82 16.52 32.98 -9.66
C SER A 82 15.74 31.68 -9.73
N LEU A 83 16.02 30.80 -10.70
CA LEU A 83 15.30 29.57 -10.93
C LEU A 83 15.38 28.62 -9.72
N LEU A 84 14.28 27.91 -9.46
CA LEU A 84 14.21 26.87 -8.44
C LEU A 84 14.97 25.63 -8.87
N ASP A 85 15.51 24.89 -7.92
CA ASP A 85 16.02 23.55 -8.17
C ASP A 85 14.90 22.60 -8.56
N GLU A 86 15.19 21.63 -9.42
CA GLU A 86 14.19 20.65 -9.87
C GLU A 86 13.58 19.88 -8.70
N ASP A 87 14.36 19.50 -7.69
CA ASP A 87 13.89 18.82 -6.50
C ASP A 87 12.86 19.68 -5.72
N THR A 88 13.06 20.98 -5.63
CA THR A 88 12.12 21.90 -4.99
C THR A 88 10.82 22.02 -5.80
N ILE A 89 10.92 22.14 -7.11
CA ILE A 89 9.75 22.16 -8.02
C ILE A 89 8.92 20.91 -7.83
N LEU A 90 9.55 19.75 -7.84
CA LEU A 90 8.88 18.45 -7.68
C LEU A 90 8.30 18.26 -6.29
N HIS A 91 8.97 18.78 -5.26
CA HIS A 91 8.45 18.78 -3.90
C HIS A 91 7.11 19.51 -3.78
N PHE A 92 6.98 20.66 -4.39
CA PHE A 92 5.71 21.38 -4.44
C PHE A 92 4.69 20.68 -5.36
N PHE A 93 5.13 20.28 -6.54
CA PHE A 93 4.26 19.69 -7.55
C PHE A 93 3.57 18.41 -7.07
N VAL A 94 4.30 17.49 -6.45
CA VAL A 94 3.71 16.22 -5.99
C VAL A 94 2.71 16.41 -4.87
N GLN A 95 2.86 17.42 -4.03
CA GLN A 95 1.87 17.79 -3.01
C GLN A 95 0.57 18.28 -3.66
N ILE A 96 0.67 19.13 -4.67
CA ILE A 96 -0.48 19.62 -5.43
C ILE A 96 -1.16 18.47 -6.17
N LEU A 97 -0.38 17.58 -6.73
CA LEU A 97 -0.84 16.38 -7.45
C LEU A 97 -1.65 15.46 -6.54
N LEU A 98 -1.17 15.17 -5.34
CA LEU A 98 -1.87 14.36 -4.34
C LEU A 98 -3.16 15.04 -3.89
N ALA A 99 -3.13 16.33 -3.64
CA ALA A 99 -4.31 17.10 -3.25
C ALA A 99 -5.38 17.07 -4.34
N LEU A 100 -5.00 17.32 -5.58
CA LEU A 100 -5.93 17.31 -6.72
C LEU A 100 -6.50 15.91 -6.97
N HIS A 101 -5.69 14.87 -6.81
CA HIS A 101 -6.15 13.47 -6.89
C HIS A 101 -7.21 13.17 -5.83
N HIS A 102 -6.98 13.60 -4.58
CA HIS A 102 -7.96 13.44 -3.50
C HIS A 102 -9.29 14.14 -3.85
N VAL A 103 -9.22 15.36 -4.35
CA VAL A 103 -10.40 16.14 -4.77
C VAL A 103 -11.17 15.41 -5.88
N HIS A 104 -10.47 14.94 -6.91
CA HIS A 104 -11.11 14.21 -8.02
C HIS A 104 -11.71 12.88 -7.60
N THR A 105 -11.12 12.16 -6.64
CA THR A 105 -11.71 10.91 -6.11
C THR A 105 -13.03 11.14 -5.38
N LYS A 106 -13.27 12.34 -4.87
CA LYS A 106 -14.54 12.76 -4.25
C LYS A 106 -15.52 13.32 -5.27
N GLN A 107 -15.26 13.17 -6.58
CA GLN A 107 -16.09 13.69 -7.67
C GLN A 107 -16.24 15.21 -7.65
N ILE A 108 -15.22 15.91 -7.16
CA ILE A 108 -15.16 17.36 -7.12
C ILE A 108 -14.14 17.84 -8.15
N LEU A 109 -14.44 18.92 -8.87
CA LEU A 109 -13.51 19.64 -9.72
C LEU A 109 -13.05 20.90 -9.02
N HIS A 110 -11.76 21.22 -9.10
CA HIS A 110 -11.21 22.41 -8.43
C HIS A 110 -11.72 23.69 -9.10
N ARG A 111 -11.62 23.77 -10.43
CA ARG A 111 -12.09 24.85 -11.31
C ARG A 111 -11.31 26.16 -11.24
N ASP A 112 -10.45 26.36 -10.26
CA ASP A 112 -9.69 27.60 -10.10
C ASP A 112 -8.26 27.35 -9.57
N LEU A 113 -7.64 26.28 -10.06
CA LEU A 113 -6.26 25.95 -9.69
C LEU A 113 -5.29 26.96 -10.32
N LYS A 114 -4.60 27.69 -9.47
CA LYS A 114 -3.59 28.70 -9.84
C LYS A 114 -2.66 28.97 -8.66
N THR A 115 -1.51 29.57 -8.91
CA THR A 115 -0.50 29.81 -7.86
C THR A 115 -1.00 30.74 -6.75
N GLN A 116 -1.96 31.62 -7.02
CA GLN A 116 -2.60 32.46 -6.01
C GLN A 116 -3.51 31.70 -5.05
N ASN A 117 -4.00 30.52 -5.44
CA ASN A 117 -4.90 29.67 -4.64
C ASN A 117 -4.17 28.48 -3.99
N ILE A 118 -2.87 28.43 -4.13
CA ILE A 118 -2.02 27.45 -3.49
C ILE A 118 -1.31 28.13 -2.34
N LEU A 119 -1.57 27.66 -1.13
CA LEU A 119 -1.11 28.24 0.12
C LEU A 119 0.04 27.43 0.70
N LEU A 120 0.88 28.08 1.49
CA LEU A 120 2.03 27.46 2.14
C LEU A 120 1.88 27.53 3.66
N ASP A 121 2.41 26.51 4.34
CA ASP A 121 2.49 26.51 5.79
C ASP A 121 3.52 27.53 6.31
N LYS A 122 3.63 27.63 7.63
CA LYS A 122 4.56 28.57 8.30
C LYS A 122 6.00 28.42 7.81
N HIS A 123 6.45 27.21 7.54
CA HIS A 123 7.82 26.90 7.11
C HIS A 123 7.98 26.86 5.59
N ARG A 124 6.89 27.08 4.84
CA ARG A 124 6.85 27.06 3.37
C ARG A 124 7.28 25.73 2.75
N MET A 125 7.11 24.63 3.48
CA MET A 125 7.44 23.26 3.03
C MET A 125 6.19 22.48 2.64
N ILE A 126 5.05 22.74 3.28
CA ILE A 126 3.79 22.06 3.02
C ILE A 126 2.90 22.98 2.18
N VAL A 127 2.39 22.42 1.10
CA VAL A 127 1.49 23.06 0.16
C VAL A 127 0.07 22.64 0.46
N LYS A 128 -0.86 23.61 0.41
CA LYS A 128 -2.28 23.37 0.59
C LYS A 128 -3.07 24.06 -0.52
N ILE A 129 -3.87 23.29 -1.25
CA ILE A 129 -4.78 23.87 -2.24
C ILE A 129 -6.06 24.35 -1.56
N GLY A 130 -6.55 25.50 -1.98
CA GLY A 130 -7.77 26.13 -1.47
C GLY A 130 -8.56 26.81 -2.58
N ASP A 131 -9.53 27.60 -2.19
CA ASP A 131 -10.37 28.41 -3.11
C ASP A 131 -10.92 27.64 -4.31
N PHE A 132 -11.64 26.55 -4.02
CA PHE A 132 -12.35 25.75 -5.02
C PHE A 132 -13.42 26.58 -5.72
N GLY A 133 -13.16 27.23 -6.78
CA GLY A 133 -14.06 27.94 -7.69
C GLY A 133 -15.48 28.30 -7.25
N ILE A 134 -15.75 28.35 -5.93
CA ILE A 134 -17.07 28.63 -5.37
C ILE A 134 -17.56 30.01 -5.79
N SER A 135 -16.69 30.99 -5.72
CA SER A 135 -16.98 32.35 -6.17
C SER A 135 -17.27 32.41 -7.67
N LYS A 136 -16.66 31.56 -8.47
CA LYS A 136 -16.95 31.44 -9.92
C LYS A 136 -18.30 30.76 -10.17
N ILE A 137 -18.63 29.72 -9.39
CA ILE A 137 -19.94 29.07 -9.47
C ILE A 137 -21.03 30.05 -9.08
N LEU A 138 -20.84 30.81 -8.02
CA LEU A 138 -21.77 31.82 -7.54
C LEU A 138 -21.91 32.98 -8.53
N SER A 139 -20.84 33.42 -9.17
CA SER A 139 -20.87 34.51 -10.17
C SER A 139 -21.48 34.06 -11.50
N SER A 140 -21.44 32.79 -11.87
CA SER A 140 -22.11 32.26 -13.06
C SER A 140 -23.62 32.16 -12.91
N LYS A 141 -24.10 32.01 -11.69
CA LYS A 141 -25.55 32.00 -11.37
C LYS A 141 -26.13 33.39 -11.19
N SER A 142 -25.34 34.36 -10.73
CA SER A 142 -25.69 35.77 -10.77
C SER A 142 -25.25 36.34 -12.11
N LYS A 143 -26.12 36.94 -12.88
CA LYS A 143 -25.88 37.49 -14.22
C LYS A 143 -24.85 38.66 -14.28
N ALA A 144 -24.02 38.82 -13.28
CA ALA A 144 -22.96 39.79 -13.18
C ALA A 144 -21.62 39.17 -13.56
N TYR A 145 -21.32 39.08 -14.84
CA TYR A 145 -19.97 38.82 -15.36
C TYR A 145 -19.04 39.99 -15.04
N THR A 146 -18.57 40.05 -13.82
CA THR A 146 -17.35 40.79 -13.53
C THR A 146 -16.21 39.76 -13.50
N VAL A 147 -15.44 39.72 -14.58
CA VAL A 147 -14.18 38.98 -14.62
C VAL A 147 -13.22 39.64 -13.67
N VAL A 148 -13.30 39.35 -12.39
CA VAL A 148 -12.33 39.77 -11.39
C VAL A 148 -11.23 38.74 -11.37
N GLY A 149 -10.11 38.99 -12.02
CA GLY A 149 -8.92 38.17 -12.04
C GLY A 149 -8.47 37.82 -13.46
N THR A 150 -7.16 37.59 -13.63
CA THR A 150 -6.56 37.25 -14.91
C THR A 150 -6.80 35.75 -15.19
N PRO A 151 -7.54 35.36 -16.25
CA PRO A 151 -7.87 33.95 -16.52
C PRO A 151 -6.74 33.20 -17.22
N CYS A 152 -5.49 33.35 -16.79
CA CYS A 152 -4.29 32.85 -17.45
C CYS A 152 -4.19 31.30 -17.46
N TYR A 153 -4.98 30.62 -16.63
CA TYR A 153 -4.99 29.16 -16.51
C TYR A 153 -6.20 28.50 -17.15
N ILE A 154 -6.98 29.26 -17.93
CA ILE A 154 -8.15 28.75 -18.67
C ILE A 154 -7.67 27.78 -19.75
N SER A 155 -8.29 26.59 -19.78
CA SER A 155 -7.99 25.57 -20.80
C SER A 155 -8.55 25.95 -22.18
N PRO A 156 -7.98 25.39 -23.28
CA PRO A 156 -8.48 25.60 -24.63
C PRO A 156 -9.95 25.24 -24.80
N GLU A 157 -10.41 24.12 -24.22
CA GLU A 157 -11.80 23.66 -24.30
C GLU A 157 -12.77 24.66 -23.66
N LEU A 158 -12.36 25.33 -22.59
CA LEU A 158 -13.17 26.39 -21.98
C LEU A 158 -13.21 27.65 -22.84
N CYS A 159 -12.14 27.98 -23.56
CA CYS A 159 -12.13 29.04 -24.54
C CYS A 159 -13.10 28.79 -25.70
N GLU A 160 -13.37 27.52 -26.01
CA GLU A 160 -14.34 27.10 -27.02
C GLU A 160 -15.78 26.97 -26.46
N GLY A 161 -15.98 27.28 -25.18
CA GLY A 161 -17.28 27.20 -24.53
C GLY A 161 -17.73 25.79 -24.13
N LYS A 162 -16.82 24.81 -24.13
CA LYS A 162 -17.08 23.46 -23.68
C LYS A 162 -17.13 23.38 -22.14
N PRO A 163 -17.85 22.40 -21.57
CA PRO A 163 -17.95 22.27 -20.12
C PRO A 163 -16.61 21.91 -19.47
N TYR A 164 -16.43 22.34 -18.22
CA TYR A 164 -15.26 22.03 -17.41
C TYR A 164 -15.23 20.52 -17.05
N ASN A 165 -14.06 19.90 -17.11
CA ASN A 165 -13.85 18.51 -16.74
C ASN A 165 -12.51 18.30 -16.01
N GLN A 166 -12.23 17.08 -15.59
CA GLN A 166 -10.98 16.74 -14.90
C GLN A 166 -9.73 17.11 -15.71
N LYS A 167 -9.78 16.97 -17.03
CA LYS A 167 -8.66 17.34 -17.93
C LYS A 167 -8.42 18.85 -18.00
N SER A 168 -9.41 19.66 -17.67
CA SER A 168 -9.26 21.11 -17.52
C SER A 168 -8.45 21.44 -16.26
N ASP A 169 -8.63 20.73 -15.16
CA ASP A 169 -7.77 20.83 -13.98
C ASP A 169 -6.34 20.37 -14.27
N ILE A 170 -6.14 19.39 -15.13
CA ILE A 170 -4.80 18.95 -15.59
C ILE A 170 -4.09 20.05 -16.37
N TRP A 171 -4.79 20.75 -17.25
CA TRP A 171 -4.25 21.94 -17.93
C TRP A 171 -3.78 22.98 -16.94
N ALA A 172 -4.64 23.35 -15.98
CA ALA A 172 -4.30 24.32 -14.94
C ALA A 172 -3.09 23.88 -14.11
N LEU A 173 -3.01 22.60 -13.77
CA LEU A 173 -1.86 22.00 -13.08
C LEU A 173 -0.59 22.11 -13.94
N GLY A 174 -0.68 21.91 -15.23
CA GLY A 174 0.42 22.11 -16.19
C GLY A 174 0.89 23.57 -16.22
N CYS A 175 -0.02 24.52 -16.18
CA CYS A 175 0.30 25.96 -16.07
C CYS A 175 1.03 26.29 -14.76
N VAL A 176 0.63 25.69 -13.65
CA VAL A 176 1.30 25.84 -12.35
C VAL A 176 2.71 25.25 -12.40
N LEU A 177 2.89 24.09 -12.95
CA LEU A 177 4.20 23.44 -13.08
C LEU A 177 5.13 24.25 -14.00
N TYR A 178 4.60 24.77 -15.10
CA TYR A 178 5.35 25.67 -15.98
C TYR A 178 5.83 26.92 -15.23
N GLU A 179 4.95 27.55 -14.44
CA GLU A 179 5.27 28.74 -13.65
C GLU A 179 6.33 28.46 -12.57
N LEU A 180 6.29 27.28 -11.93
CA LEU A 180 7.34 26.84 -11.01
C LEU A 180 8.70 26.69 -11.71
N ALA A 181 8.71 26.17 -12.94
CA ALA A 181 9.94 25.91 -13.69
C ALA A 181 10.50 27.16 -14.38
N SER A 182 9.67 28.12 -14.78
CA SER A 182 10.09 29.32 -15.53
C SER A 182 10.03 30.60 -14.71
N LEU A 183 9.32 30.59 -13.57
CA LEU A 183 8.96 31.80 -12.78
C LEU A 183 8.09 32.79 -13.54
N LYS A 184 7.56 32.38 -14.69
CA LYS A 184 6.69 33.19 -15.57
C LYS A 184 5.45 32.38 -15.95
N ARG A 185 4.35 33.07 -16.22
CA ARG A 185 3.14 32.39 -16.71
C ARG A 185 3.35 31.87 -18.13
N ALA A 186 2.76 30.70 -18.41
CA ALA A 186 2.80 30.09 -19.75
C ALA A 186 2.11 30.96 -20.79
N PHE A 187 0.97 31.56 -20.41
CA PHE A 187 0.14 32.39 -21.27
C PHE A 187 -0.15 33.71 -20.58
N GLU A 188 0.22 34.80 -21.19
CA GLU A 188 0.00 36.17 -20.69
C GLU A 188 -0.26 37.11 -21.84
N ALA A 189 -1.23 37.99 -21.70
CA ALA A 189 -1.58 39.00 -22.70
C ALA A 189 -2.18 40.25 -22.06
N ALA A 190 -2.21 41.33 -22.80
CA ALA A 190 -2.71 42.63 -22.34
C ALA A 190 -4.25 42.66 -22.19
N ASN A 191 -4.97 41.81 -22.91
CA ASN A 191 -6.43 41.71 -22.86
C ASN A 191 -6.90 40.27 -23.04
N LEU A 192 -8.18 40.03 -22.76
CA LEU A 192 -8.76 38.67 -22.84
C LEU A 192 -8.75 38.09 -24.25
N PRO A 193 -9.13 38.80 -25.34
CA PRO A 193 -9.05 38.22 -26.68
C PRO A 193 -7.64 37.81 -27.09
N ALA A 194 -6.63 38.58 -26.77
CA ALA A 194 -5.23 38.26 -27.05
C ALA A 194 -4.76 37.03 -26.23
N LEU A 195 -5.22 36.91 -24.99
CA LEU A 195 -4.94 35.76 -24.12
C LEU A 195 -5.55 34.48 -24.70
N VAL A 196 -6.81 34.52 -25.13
CA VAL A 196 -7.49 33.36 -25.76
C VAL A 196 -6.74 32.91 -27.01
N LEU A 197 -6.29 33.85 -27.85
CA LEU A 197 -5.48 33.50 -29.03
C LEU A 197 -4.18 32.77 -28.67
N LYS A 198 -3.48 33.23 -27.62
CA LYS A 198 -2.26 32.59 -27.14
C LYS A 198 -2.53 31.19 -26.62
N ILE A 199 -3.58 30.98 -25.82
CA ILE A 199 -3.99 29.68 -25.30
C ILE A 199 -4.35 28.74 -26.44
N MET A 200 -5.14 29.18 -27.39
CA MET A 200 -5.57 28.37 -28.53
C MET A 200 -4.43 28.04 -29.49
N SER A 201 -3.37 28.84 -29.54
CA SER A 201 -2.16 28.54 -30.33
C SER A 201 -1.32 27.44 -29.71
N GLY A 202 -1.42 27.22 -28.40
CA GLY A 202 -0.64 26.24 -27.65
C GLY A 202 0.85 26.55 -27.59
N THR A 203 1.26 27.78 -27.94
CA THR A 203 2.68 28.17 -27.93
C THR A 203 3.04 28.96 -26.65
N PHE A 204 4.13 28.56 -26.05
CA PHE A 204 4.71 29.22 -24.88
C PHE A 204 6.23 29.17 -24.94
N ALA A 205 6.91 29.99 -24.19
CA ALA A 205 8.36 30.04 -24.16
C ALA A 205 8.93 28.68 -23.66
N PRO A 206 10.03 28.19 -24.27
CA PRO A 206 10.61 26.90 -23.87
C PRO A 206 11.14 26.95 -22.43
N ILE A 207 11.04 25.80 -21.76
CA ILE A 207 11.60 25.58 -20.43
C ILE A 207 13.12 25.49 -20.52
N SER A 208 13.82 26.04 -19.53
CA SER A 208 15.29 26.01 -19.46
C SER A 208 15.86 24.59 -19.57
N ASP A 209 16.95 24.43 -20.31
CA ASP A 209 17.71 23.19 -20.43
C ASP A 209 18.37 22.73 -19.11
N ARG A 210 18.37 23.58 -18.09
CA ARG A 210 18.80 23.25 -16.73
C ARG A 210 18.00 22.09 -16.13
N TYR A 211 16.73 21.96 -16.51
CA TYR A 211 15.84 20.90 -16.04
C TYR A 211 15.93 19.65 -16.89
N SER A 212 15.62 18.51 -16.28
CA SER A 212 15.66 17.22 -16.97
C SER A 212 14.70 17.17 -18.17
N PRO A 213 15.02 16.37 -19.20
CA PRO A 213 14.08 16.14 -20.30
C PRO A 213 12.73 15.60 -19.84
N ASP A 214 12.71 14.78 -18.77
CA ASP A 214 11.48 14.20 -18.22
C ASP A 214 10.55 15.27 -17.66
N LEU A 215 11.08 16.27 -16.94
CA LEU A 215 10.27 17.39 -16.42
C LEU A 215 9.72 18.23 -17.59
N ARG A 216 10.54 18.57 -18.55
CA ARG A 216 10.12 19.35 -19.72
C ARG A 216 9.04 18.61 -20.52
N GLN A 217 9.20 17.31 -20.73
CA GLN A 217 8.21 16.49 -21.42
C GLN A 217 6.89 16.36 -20.66
N LEU A 218 6.94 16.26 -19.34
CA LEU A 218 5.75 16.22 -18.50
C LEU A 218 4.93 17.51 -18.66
N ILE A 219 5.57 18.67 -18.60
CA ILE A 219 4.91 19.97 -18.79
C ILE A 219 4.24 20.03 -20.17
N LEU A 220 4.94 19.65 -21.23
CA LEU A 220 4.41 19.61 -22.60
C LEU A 220 3.19 18.71 -22.70
N SER A 221 3.21 17.54 -22.08
CA SER A 221 2.10 16.60 -22.11
C SER A 221 0.84 17.11 -21.43
N MET A 222 0.99 17.84 -20.33
CA MET A 222 -0.12 18.44 -19.59
C MET A 222 -0.72 19.65 -20.30
N LEU A 223 0.08 20.38 -21.05
CA LEU A 223 -0.33 21.55 -21.85
C LEU A 223 -0.67 21.19 -23.29
N ASN A 224 -1.15 19.98 -23.52
CA ASN A 224 -1.67 19.57 -24.81
C ASN A 224 -3.02 20.24 -25.09
N LEU A 225 -3.22 20.76 -26.31
CA LEU A 225 -4.46 21.38 -26.73
C LEU A 225 -5.64 20.40 -26.71
N ASP A 226 -5.39 19.14 -27.02
CA ASP A 226 -6.39 18.08 -27.00
C ASP A 226 -6.49 17.50 -25.56
N PRO A 227 -7.63 17.66 -24.87
CA PRO A 227 -7.79 17.14 -23.51
C PRO A 227 -7.61 15.62 -23.42
N SER A 228 -7.97 14.87 -24.45
CA SER A 228 -7.85 13.41 -24.47
C SER A 228 -6.40 12.93 -24.47
N LYS A 229 -5.47 13.76 -24.91
CA LYS A 229 -4.02 13.47 -24.97
C LYS A 229 -3.27 13.90 -23.70
N ARG A 230 -3.93 14.63 -22.80
CA ARG A 230 -3.34 14.98 -21.50
C ARG A 230 -3.32 13.74 -20.61
N PRO A 231 -2.23 13.48 -19.85
CA PRO A 231 -2.20 12.35 -18.94
C PRO A 231 -3.21 12.54 -17.80
N GLN A 232 -3.76 11.43 -17.32
CA GLN A 232 -4.56 11.41 -16.09
C GLN A 232 -3.65 11.56 -14.87
N LEU A 233 -4.20 11.97 -13.73
CA LEU A 233 -3.42 12.13 -12.49
C LEU A 233 -2.67 10.86 -12.10
N ASN A 234 -3.30 9.70 -12.27
CA ASN A 234 -2.66 8.39 -12.01
C ASN A 234 -1.41 8.16 -12.87
N GLU A 235 -1.49 8.51 -14.14
CA GLU A 235 -0.39 8.37 -15.09
C GLU A 235 0.77 9.32 -14.75
N ILE A 236 0.46 10.54 -14.28
CA ILE A 236 1.46 11.50 -13.83
C ILE A 236 2.15 10.99 -12.56
N MET A 237 1.40 10.49 -11.59
CA MET A 237 1.94 9.95 -10.34
C MET A 237 2.83 8.72 -10.56
N ALA A 238 2.55 7.93 -11.58
CA ALA A 238 3.32 6.73 -11.93
C ALA A 238 4.64 7.02 -12.66
N GLN A 239 4.87 8.25 -13.10
CA GLN A 239 6.13 8.60 -13.75
C GLN A 239 7.31 8.59 -12.78
N ALA A 240 8.46 8.07 -13.21
CA ALA A 240 9.66 7.93 -12.38
C ALA A 240 10.09 9.24 -11.71
N ILE A 241 9.94 10.36 -12.40
CA ILE A 241 10.28 11.70 -11.90
C ILE A 241 9.42 12.11 -10.68
N CYS A 242 8.20 11.60 -10.55
CA CYS A 242 7.29 11.89 -9.43
C CYS A 242 7.42 10.90 -8.27
N ILE A 243 7.87 9.68 -8.50
CA ILE A 243 7.89 8.62 -7.49
C ILE A 243 8.82 8.96 -6.33
N ARG A 244 10.05 9.36 -6.60
CA ARG A 244 11.02 9.72 -5.54
C ARG A 244 10.55 10.91 -4.70
N PRO A 245 10.09 12.04 -5.28
CA PRO A 245 9.52 13.12 -4.51
C PRO A 245 8.31 12.73 -3.67
N LEU A 246 7.42 11.88 -4.19
CA LEU A 246 6.26 11.36 -3.46
C LEU A 246 6.70 10.58 -2.21
N LEU A 247 7.75 9.78 -2.31
CA LEU A 247 8.29 9.02 -1.20
C LEU A 247 9.01 9.88 -0.17
N ASN A 248 9.77 10.87 -0.63
CA ASN A 248 10.45 11.82 0.25
C ASN A 248 9.44 12.66 1.05
N LEU A 249 8.32 12.99 0.45
CA LEU A 249 7.25 13.76 1.07
C LEU A 249 6.74 13.12 2.37
N TYR A 250 6.73 11.78 2.45
CA TYR A 250 6.27 11.07 3.64
C TYR A 250 7.00 11.53 4.92
N THR A 251 8.30 11.78 4.83
CA THR A 251 9.08 12.25 5.98
C THR A 251 8.59 13.59 6.50
N ASP A 252 8.18 14.49 5.60
CA ASP A 252 7.72 15.83 5.95
C ASP A 252 6.24 15.86 6.34
N VAL A 253 5.40 15.19 5.58
CA VAL A 253 3.94 15.16 5.78
C VAL A 253 3.55 14.17 6.90
N GLY A 254 4.25 13.07 7.03
CA GLY A 254 4.01 12.09 8.10
C GLY A 254 4.36 12.61 9.49
N SER A 255 5.29 13.55 9.59
CA SER A 255 5.59 14.22 10.86
C SER A 255 4.51 15.21 11.29
N VAL A 256 3.68 15.63 10.36
CA VAL A 256 2.51 16.46 10.62
C VAL A 256 1.32 15.54 10.97
N LYS A 257 1.23 15.12 12.20
CA LYS A 257 0.09 14.37 12.76
C LYS A 257 -1.18 15.22 12.75
N MET A 258 -1.69 15.50 11.56
CA MET A 258 -2.53 16.66 11.37
C MET A 258 -3.99 16.36 11.30
N ARG A 259 -4.64 15.49 11.69
CA ARG A 259 -6.12 15.49 11.67
C ARG A 259 -6.77 14.38 12.50
N ARG A 260 -6.02 13.67 13.32
CA ARG A 260 -6.64 12.77 14.28
C ARG A 260 -6.17 13.12 15.67
N GLN A 261 -6.97 13.92 16.36
CA GLN A 261 -6.84 14.08 17.79
C GLN A 261 -7.31 12.79 18.47
N VAL A 262 -6.38 11.90 18.72
CA VAL A 262 -6.49 11.01 19.87
C VAL A 262 -5.28 11.37 20.73
N ILE A 263 -5.52 12.29 21.67
CA ILE A 263 -4.54 12.60 22.71
C ILE A 263 -4.59 11.44 23.69
N LEU A 264 -3.71 10.46 23.51
CA LEU A 264 -3.35 9.53 24.56
C LEU A 264 -2.08 10.05 25.21
N PRO A 265 -2.00 10.13 26.55
CA PRO A 265 -0.77 10.52 27.22
C PRO A 265 0.35 9.52 26.88
N PRO A 266 1.60 9.99 26.70
CA PRO A 266 2.71 9.12 26.39
C PRO A 266 2.93 8.11 27.51
N LYS A 267 2.80 6.81 27.21
CA LYS A 267 3.26 5.77 28.11
C LYS A 267 4.79 5.76 28.10
N PRO A 268 5.46 5.64 29.26
CA PRO A 268 6.90 5.54 29.30
C PRO A 268 7.35 4.28 28.54
N GLU A 269 8.16 4.46 27.54
CA GLU A 269 8.76 3.37 26.74
C GLU A 269 9.73 2.60 27.62
N LYS A 270 9.44 1.33 27.85
CA LYS A 270 10.48 0.37 28.20
C LYS A 270 11.16 -0.04 26.91
N PRO A 271 12.50 -0.06 26.85
CA PRO A 271 13.18 -0.53 25.68
C PRO A 271 12.83 -2.00 25.43
N LEU A 272 12.10 -2.26 24.34
CA LEU A 272 11.79 -3.59 23.88
C LEU A 272 13.08 -4.22 23.33
N ALA A 273 13.41 -5.41 23.84
CA ALA A 273 14.45 -6.24 23.24
C ALA A 273 14.09 -6.50 21.76
N PRO A 274 15.06 -6.48 20.83
CA PRO A 274 14.76 -6.73 19.42
C PRO A 274 14.18 -8.11 19.24
N VAL A 275 12.89 -8.17 18.89
CA VAL A 275 12.20 -9.41 18.56
C VAL A 275 12.55 -9.77 17.12
N PRO A 276 12.89 -11.05 16.82
CA PRO A 276 13.17 -11.47 15.45
C PRO A 276 11.95 -11.22 14.54
N THR A 277 12.18 -10.59 13.42
CA THR A 277 11.15 -10.25 12.45
C THR A 277 10.85 -11.47 11.59
N VAL A 278 9.65 -12.01 11.70
CA VAL A 278 9.18 -13.17 10.94
C VAL A 278 7.96 -12.75 10.13
N THR A 279 7.92 -13.05 8.86
CA THR A 279 6.81 -12.74 7.96
C THR A 279 6.14 -14.02 7.41
N HIS A 280 4.91 -13.92 6.96
CA HIS A 280 3.97 -15.04 6.80
C HIS A 280 3.54 -15.30 5.35
N SER A 281 2.82 -16.37 5.11
CA SER A 281 2.63 -17.21 3.95
C SER A 281 2.44 -16.58 2.57
N ARG A 282 1.67 -15.59 2.41
CA ARG A 282 1.59 -14.87 1.13
C ARG A 282 2.61 -13.75 1.05
N THR A 283 3.14 -13.37 2.20
CA THR A 283 4.30 -12.53 2.38
C THR A 283 5.43 -13.37 2.91
N GLY A 284 6.49 -13.52 2.16
CA GLY A 284 7.67 -14.25 2.63
C GLY A 284 8.35 -13.56 3.81
N GLY A 285 8.71 -14.34 4.82
CA GLY A 285 9.29 -13.84 6.05
C GLY A 285 10.81 -13.73 6.04
N ARG A 286 11.31 -12.69 6.68
CA ARG A 286 12.71 -12.69 7.09
C ARG A 286 12.86 -13.58 8.32
N VAL A 287 13.70 -14.59 8.20
CA VAL A 287 14.16 -15.37 9.34
C VAL A 287 15.39 -14.64 9.91
N SER A 288 15.30 -14.12 11.14
CA SER A 288 16.47 -13.52 11.76
C SER A 288 17.46 -14.64 12.12
N SER A 289 18.65 -14.58 11.54
CA SER A 289 19.76 -15.46 11.92
C SER A 289 20.19 -15.11 13.34
N ALA A 290 20.00 -16.06 14.27
CA ALA A 290 20.81 -16.08 15.48
C ALA A 290 22.27 -16.31 15.03
N ARG A 291 23.13 -15.32 15.22
CA ARG A 291 24.57 -15.50 14.96
C ARG A 291 25.06 -16.70 15.77
N PRO A 292 25.70 -17.70 15.16
CA PRO A 292 26.50 -18.63 15.93
C PRO A 292 27.60 -17.84 16.62
N ARG A 293 27.76 -18.02 17.92
CA ARG A 293 28.92 -17.48 18.65
C ARG A 293 30.16 -18.06 18.01
N GLY A 294 30.88 -17.24 17.25
CA GLY A 294 32.08 -17.62 16.55
C GLY A 294 33.19 -17.93 17.50
N VAL A 295 33.80 -19.07 17.27
CA VAL A 295 35.14 -19.36 17.69
C VAL A 295 36.08 -18.34 17.02
N ARG A 296 36.81 -17.56 17.80
CA ARG A 296 37.91 -16.70 17.31
C ARG A 296 39.01 -17.58 16.71
N GLY A 297 39.12 -17.58 15.42
CA GLY A 297 40.23 -18.15 14.68
C GLY A 297 40.65 -17.15 13.61
N GLY A 298 41.96 -16.80 13.64
CA GLY A 298 42.55 -15.66 12.98
C GLY A 298 42.50 -15.66 11.45
N SER A 299 42.57 -14.47 10.97
CA SER A 299 42.94 -13.89 9.68
C SER A 299 43.30 -14.81 8.52
N ALA A 300 42.57 -14.73 7.44
CA ALA A 300 43.08 -14.64 6.08
C ALA A 300 42.10 -13.81 5.24
N ARG A 301 42.52 -12.63 4.86
CA ARG A 301 41.82 -11.84 3.83
C ARG A 301 42.04 -12.51 2.49
N THR A 302 41.14 -13.39 2.11
CA THR A 302 40.91 -13.73 0.71
C THR A 302 39.60 -13.11 0.33
N GLY A 303 39.61 -12.18 -0.65
CA GLY A 303 38.45 -11.48 -1.14
C GLY A 303 37.52 -12.43 -1.90
N ILE A 304 36.73 -13.23 -1.15
CA ILE A 304 35.58 -13.96 -1.69
C ILE A 304 34.41 -12.99 -1.61
N PRO A 305 33.71 -12.69 -2.72
CA PRO A 305 32.48 -11.89 -2.64
C PRO A 305 31.48 -12.58 -1.70
N PRO A 306 30.67 -11.81 -0.92
CA PRO A 306 29.69 -12.41 -0.03
C PRO A 306 28.78 -13.35 -0.83
N PRO A 307 28.42 -14.53 -0.28
CA PRO A 307 27.57 -15.48 -0.99
C PRO A 307 26.23 -14.84 -1.33
N LEU A 308 25.87 -14.85 -2.62
CA LEU A 308 24.58 -14.40 -3.11
C LEU A 308 23.49 -15.36 -2.58
N SER A 309 22.27 -14.82 -2.36
CA SER A 309 21.10 -15.62 -2.02
C SER A 309 20.78 -16.60 -3.15
N SER A 310 20.29 -17.78 -2.79
CA SER A 310 19.66 -18.72 -3.72
C SER A 310 18.16 -18.73 -3.50
N ILE A 311 17.39 -18.74 -4.58
CA ILE A 311 15.95 -18.76 -4.53
C ILE A 311 15.46 -20.09 -5.14
N TYR A 312 14.63 -20.80 -4.38
CA TYR A 312 14.04 -22.07 -4.80
C TYR A 312 12.52 -21.96 -4.89
N THR A 313 11.95 -22.68 -5.83
CA THR A 313 10.50 -22.87 -5.92
C THR A 313 10.18 -24.35 -6.17
N TRP A 314 9.07 -24.80 -5.64
CA TRP A 314 8.49 -26.10 -5.95
C TRP A 314 6.96 -26.05 -5.84
N GLY A 315 6.29 -27.08 -6.27
CA GLY A 315 4.84 -27.11 -6.41
C GLY A 315 4.39 -26.67 -7.80
N SER A 316 3.11 -26.68 -8.04
CA SER A 316 2.48 -26.36 -9.33
C SER A 316 3.08 -27.16 -10.51
N GLY A 317 3.41 -28.45 -10.28
CA GLY A 317 4.04 -29.35 -11.23
C GLY A 317 5.56 -29.49 -11.09
N ILE A 318 6.21 -28.67 -10.28
CA ILE A 318 7.65 -28.76 -9.95
C ILE A 318 7.81 -29.66 -8.73
N THR A 319 8.34 -30.85 -8.92
CA THR A 319 8.36 -31.94 -7.90
C THR A 319 9.52 -31.84 -6.93
N THR A 320 10.61 -31.17 -7.29
CA THR A 320 11.78 -30.97 -6.43
C THR A 320 12.20 -29.51 -6.50
N PRO A 321 12.92 -28.98 -5.49
CA PRO A 321 13.31 -27.57 -5.49
C PRO A 321 14.05 -27.16 -6.78
N LEU A 322 13.49 -26.18 -7.46
CA LEU A 322 14.06 -25.58 -8.67
C LEU A 322 14.67 -24.24 -8.31
N ARG A 323 15.96 -24.05 -8.62
CA ARG A 323 16.64 -22.79 -8.42
C ARG A 323 16.17 -21.76 -9.47
N LEU A 324 15.69 -20.61 -9.01
CA LEU A 324 15.29 -19.52 -9.88
C LEU A 324 16.48 -18.68 -10.34
N PRO A 325 16.42 -18.09 -11.57
CA PRO A 325 17.46 -17.19 -12.03
C PRO A 325 17.55 -15.93 -11.17
N MET A 326 18.79 -15.47 -10.94
CA MET A 326 19.08 -14.31 -10.12
C MET A 326 19.78 -13.22 -10.94
N LEU A 327 19.55 -11.95 -10.60
CA LEU A 327 20.16 -10.78 -11.22
C LEU A 327 21.37 -10.29 -10.39
N ASN A 328 22.29 -11.17 -10.01
CA ASN A 328 23.49 -10.86 -9.21
C ASN A 328 23.19 -9.98 -7.99
N THR A 329 22.18 -10.35 -7.22
CA THR A 329 21.73 -9.58 -6.07
C THR A 329 21.35 -10.49 -4.91
N GLU A 330 21.40 -9.98 -3.69
CA GLU A 330 20.92 -10.67 -2.50
C GLU A 330 19.44 -10.38 -2.29
N VAL A 331 18.61 -11.42 -2.21
CA VAL A 331 17.19 -11.32 -1.91
C VAL A 331 16.96 -11.55 -0.42
N VAL A 332 16.30 -10.61 0.22
CA VAL A 332 16.08 -10.63 1.68
C VAL A 332 14.68 -11.04 2.08
N GLN A 333 13.73 -10.99 1.15
CA GLN A 333 12.34 -11.36 1.40
C GLN A 333 11.68 -11.78 0.09
N VAL A 334 10.81 -12.79 0.16
CA VAL A 334 10.05 -13.30 -0.98
C VAL A 334 8.56 -13.34 -0.67
N SER A 335 7.74 -13.30 -1.70
CA SER A 335 6.30 -13.49 -1.62
C SER A 335 5.79 -14.20 -2.87
N ALA A 336 4.75 -15.00 -2.72
CA ALA A 336 4.14 -15.72 -3.81
C ALA A 336 2.64 -15.41 -3.88
N GLY A 337 2.15 -15.14 -5.08
CA GLY A 337 0.75 -15.07 -5.43
C GLY A 337 0.32 -16.26 -6.25
N ARG A 338 -0.86 -16.19 -6.84
CA ARG A 338 -1.40 -17.28 -7.65
C ARG A 338 -0.54 -17.57 -8.88
N THR A 339 -0.13 -16.54 -9.58
CA THR A 339 0.65 -16.61 -10.82
C THR A 339 1.98 -15.87 -10.73
N GLN A 340 2.23 -15.13 -9.66
CA GLN A 340 3.36 -14.22 -9.53
C GLN A 340 4.27 -14.63 -8.38
N LYS A 341 5.55 -14.42 -8.57
CA LYS A 341 6.59 -14.59 -7.55
C LYS A 341 7.40 -13.32 -7.48
N ALA A 342 7.58 -12.81 -6.29
CA ALA A 342 8.26 -11.54 -6.07
C ALA A 342 9.29 -11.64 -4.94
N GLY A 343 10.31 -10.83 -5.01
CA GLY A 343 11.29 -10.71 -3.95
C GLY A 343 11.79 -9.28 -3.81
N VAL A 344 12.29 -8.97 -2.63
CA VAL A 344 12.92 -7.69 -2.32
C VAL A 344 14.41 -7.92 -2.13
N THR A 345 15.22 -7.15 -2.84
CA THR A 345 16.67 -7.23 -2.73
C THR A 345 17.18 -6.44 -1.52
N LYS A 346 18.40 -6.73 -1.08
CA LYS A 346 19.06 -5.99 0.00
C LYS A 346 19.21 -4.50 -0.32
N SER A 347 19.37 -4.17 -1.59
CA SER A 347 19.43 -2.79 -2.07
C SER A 347 18.07 -2.09 -2.17
N GLY A 348 16.97 -2.78 -1.86
CA GLY A 348 15.61 -2.21 -1.87
C GLY A 348 14.92 -2.21 -3.22
N ARG A 349 15.29 -3.10 -4.11
CA ARG A 349 14.62 -3.26 -5.42
C ARG A 349 13.66 -4.45 -5.41
N LEU A 350 12.57 -4.32 -6.14
CA LEU A 350 11.60 -5.40 -6.34
C LEU A 350 11.99 -6.22 -7.57
N ILE A 351 12.22 -7.51 -7.35
CA ILE A 351 12.47 -8.47 -8.42
C ILE A 351 11.22 -9.35 -8.61
N MET A 352 10.86 -9.61 -9.86
CA MET A 352 9.76 -10.47 -10.24
C MET A 352 10.29 -11.67 -11.03
N TRP A 353 9.73 -12.85 -10.77
CA TRP A 353 9.98 -14.05 -11.56
C TRP A 353 8.71 -14.44 -12.31
N GLU A 354 8.81 -14.52 -13.61
CA GLU A 354 7.70 -14.81 -14.49
C GLU A 354 8.03 -16.02 -15.37
N ALA A 355 7.01 -16.84 -15.63
CA ALA A 355 7.12 -17.84 -16.68
C ALA A 355 7.03 -17.11 -18.04
N PRO A 356 7.91 -17.42 -19.04
CA PRO A 356 7.79 -16.82 -20.34
C PRO A 356 6.44 -17.18 -20.98
N PRO A 357 5.82 -16.28 -21.76
CA PRO A 357 4.54 -16.54 -22.40
C PRO A 357 4.65 -17.77 -23.29
N MET A 358 3.68 -18.70 -23.19
CA MET A 358 3.56 -19.86 -24.07
C MET A 358 3.42 -19.38 -25.52
N GLY A 359 4.45 -19.56 -26.33
CA GLY A 359 4.49 -19.13 -27.72
C GLY A 359 5.83 -18.59 -28.21
N ALA A 360 6.77 -18.28 -27.33
CA ALA A 360 8.12 -17.81 -27.71
C ALA A 360 9.11 -18.95 -28.05
N ALA A 361 8.75 -20.21 -27.91
CA ALA A 361 9.52 -21.36 -28.30
C ALA A 361 8.95 -21.93 -29.61
N GLY A 362 9.04 -21.15 -30.67
CA GLY A 362 8.79 -21.61 -32.05
C GLY A 362 9.93 -22.45 -32.55
N GLY A 363 10.07 -23.67 -32.09
CA GLY A 363 10.88 -24.71 -32.73
C GLY A 363 10.04 -25.95 -32.96
N PRO A 364 10.16 -26.64 -34.11
CA PRO A 364 9.38 -27.86 -34.30
C PRO A 364 9.81 -28.90 -33.26
N SER A 365 8.85 -29.30 -32.41
CA SER A 365 9.04 -30.41 -31.49
C SER A 365 9.28 -31.70 -32.30
N LEU A 366 10.47 -32.27 -32.15
CA LEU A 366 10.74 -33.61 -32.58
C LEU A 366 9.90 -34.63 -31.77
N PRO A 367 9.15 -35.54 -32.42
CA PRO A 367 8.38 -36.54 -31.71
C PRO A 367 9.36 -37.55 -31.10
N GLY A 368 9.43 -37.60 -29.75
CA GLY A 368 10.19 -38.62 -29.02
C GLY A 368 10.82 -38.19 -27.68
N ALA A 369 10.80 -36.96 -27.28
CA ALA A 369 11.37 -36.53 -26.00
C ALA A 369 10.25 -36.37 -24.98
N THR A 370 10.00 -37.37 -24.17
CA THR A 370 9.28 -37.27 -22.92
C THR A 370 10.18 -36.73 -21.80
N GLU A 371 10.93 -35.70 -22.05
CA GLU A 371 11.52 -34.88 -20.99
C GLU A 371 10.44 -33.90 -20.55
N GLN A 372 9.98 -34.03 -19.33
CA GLN A 372 9.16 -33.01 -18.66
C GLN A 372 9.97 -31.71 -18.71
N LEU A 373 9.63 -30.84 -19.66
CA LEU A 373 10.20 -29.51 -19.73
C LEU A 373 9.86 -28.76 -18.44
N GLN A 374 10.88 -28.61 -17.58
CA GLN A 374 10.73 -27.75 -16.39
C GLN A 374 10.41 -26.34 -16.84
N PRO A 375 9.44 -25.66 -16.22
CA PRO A 375 9.12 -24.28 -16.55
C PRO A 375 10.37 -23.42 -16.37
N GLN A 376 10.72 -22.67 -17.41
CA GLN A 376 11.82 -21.69 -17.36
C GLN A 376 11.26 -20.36 -16.85
N PHE A 377 11.79 -19.89 -15.74
CA PHE A 377 11.45 -18.57 -15.21
C PHE A 377 12.46 -17.54 -15.65
N VAL A 378 11.99 -16.33 -15.89
CA VAL A 378 12.81 -15.16 -16.19
C VAL A 378 12.70 -14.19 -15.02
N SER A 379 13.83 -13.70 -14.52
CA SER A 379 13.85 -12.66 -13.50
C SER A 379 13.96 -11.28 -14.16
N ARG A 380 13.20 -10.33 -13.61
CA ARG A 380 13.30 -8.92 -14.00
C ARG A 380 13.10 -8.00 -12.81
N PHE A 381 13.75 -6.85 -12.83
CA PHE A 381 13.38 -5.78 -11.90
C PHE A 381 12.10 -5.09 -12.40
N LEU A 382 11.24 -4.69 -11.48
CA LEU A 382 10.08 -3.90 -11.84
C LEU A 382 10.55 -2.50 -12.30
N GLU A 383 10.12 -2.10 -13.49
CA GLU A 383 10.46 -0.80 -14.07
C GLU A 383 9.81 0.37 -13.29
N GLY A 384 10.41 1.55 -13.38
CA GLY A 384 9.87 2.76 -12.77
C GLY A 384 10.20 2.97 -11.29
N GLN A 385 11.08 2.15 -10.71
CA GLN A 385 11.44 2.21 -9.29
C GLN A 385 12.79 2.85 -8.97
N SER A 386 13.39 3.55 -9.90
CA SER A 386 14.66 4.22 -9.63
C SER A 386 14.50 5.27 -8.51
N GLY A 387 15.27 5.10 -7.45
CA GLY A 387 15.26 6.00 -6.30
C GLY A 387 14.26 5.68 -5.20
N VAL A 388 13.49 4.60 -5.33
CA VAL A 388 12.57 4.09 -4.31
C VAL A 388 13.21 2.88 -3.63
N THR A 389 13.25 2.85 -2.32
CA THR A 389 13.73 1.70 -1.54
C THR A 389 12.55 0.88 -1.03
N ILE A 390 12.36 -0.31 -1.58
CA ILE A 390 11.34 -1.25 -1.14
C ILE A 390 11.89 -2.09 0.01
N LYS A 391 11.14 -2.17 1.09
CA LYS A 391 11.47 -2.94 2.29
C LYS A 391 10.79 -4.29 2.31
N HIS A 392 9.57 -4.38 1.79
CA HIS A 392 8.71 -5.55 1.91
C HIS A 392 7.75 -5.65 0.73
N VAL A 393 7.41 -6.88 0.32
CA VAL A 393 6.42 -7.16 -0.71
C VAL A 393 5.45 -8.22 -0.24
N SER A 394 4.18 -8.09 -0.64
CA SER A 394 3.14 -9.08 -0.40
C SER A 394 2.29 -9.24 -1.66
N CYS A 395 2.13 -10.47 -2.11
CA CYS A 395 1.34 -10.80 -3.29
C CYS A 395 -0.04 -11.32 -2.89
N GLY A 396 -1.09 -10.75 -3.49
CA GLY A 396 -2.42 -11.35 -3.51
C GLY A 396 -2.57 -12.32 -4.68
N ASP A 397 -3.80 -12.71 -5.01
CA ASP A 397 -4.01 -13.62 -6.14
C ASP A 397 -3.68 -12.94 -7.48
N LEU A 398 -4.15 -11.72 -7.71
CA LEU A 398 -3.99 -10.98 -8.96
C LEU A 398 -3.43 -9.56 -8.75
N PHE A 399 -2.90 -9.27 -7.58
CA PHE A 399 -2.38 -7.95 -7.26
C PHE A 399 -1.17 -8.07 -6.31
N THR A 400 -0.45 -6.98 -6.18
CA THR A 400 0.74 -6.92 -5.33
C THR A 400 0.74 -5.62 -4.53
N ALA A 401 1.14 -5.71 -3.28
CA ALA A 401 1.41 -4.57 -2.42
C ALA A 401 2.89 -4.55 -2.02
N CYS A 402 3.49 -3.39 -1.99
CA CYS A 402 4.84 -3.21 -1.49
C CYS A 402 4.91 -2.07 -0.48
N LEU A 403 5.81 -2.22 0.47
CA LEU A 403 6.07 -1.27 1.54
C LEU A 403 7.48 -0.71 1.35
N THR A 404 7.59 0.60 1.40
CA THR A 404 8.87 1.30 1.30
C THR A 404 9.56 1.39 2.66
N ASP A 405 10.83 1.71 2.67
CA ASP A 405 11.61 1.99 3.89
C ASP A 405 11.09 3.21 4.67
N ARG A 406 10.32 4.08 3.99
CA ARG A 406 9.68 5.27 4.57
C ARG A 406 8.26 5.01 5.09
N GLY A 407 7.78 3.78 5.06
CA GLY A 407 6.46 3.41 5.55
C GLY A 407 5.31 3.73 4.61
N ILE A 408 5.55 3.87 3.32
CA ILE A 408 4.53 4.10 2.29
C ILE A 408 4.16 2.77 1.62
N ILE A 409 2.85 2.52 1.49
CA ILE A 409 2.33 1.36 0.77
C ILE A 409 1.98 1.77 -0.66
N MET A 410 2.43 0.97 -1.61
CA MET A 410 2.05 1.05 -3.02
C MET A 410 1.41 -0.26 -3.45
N THR A 411 0.39 -0.18 -4.30
CA THR A 411 -0.30 -1.35 -4.84
C THR A 411 -0.42 -1.27 -6.36
N PHE A 412 -0.46 -2.43 -7.00
CA PHE A 412 -0.66 -2.56 -8.43
C PHE A 412 -1.23 -3.94 -8.77
N GLY A 413 -1.80 -4.07 -9.95
CA GLY A 413 -2.45 -5.28 -10.44
C GLY A 413 -3.95 -5.10 -10.62
N SER A 414 -4.72 -6.18 -10.40
CA SER A 414 -6.16 -6.14 -10.53
C SER A 414 -6.83 -5.36 -9.40
N GLY A 415 -7.73 -4.45 -9.76
CA GLY A 415 -8.56 -3.68 -8.84
C GLY A 415 -9.83 -4.39 -8.37
N SER A 416 -10.01 -5.66 -8.71
CA SER A 416 -11.17 -6.45 -8.30
C SER A 416 -11.32 -6.44 -6.78
N ASN A 417 -12.56 -6.37 -6.30
CA ASN A 417 -12.92 -6.28 -4.88
C ASN A 417 -12.38 -5.02 -4.15
N GLY A 418 -11.79 -4.08 -4.86
CA GLY A 418 -11.20 -2.88 -4.27
C GLY A 418 -9.88 -3.12 -3.55
N CYS A 419 -9.19 -4.23 -3.80
CA CYS A 419 -8.00 -4.64 -3.07
C CYS A 419 -6.76 -3.75 -3.28
N LEU A 420 -6.77 -2.83 -4.26
CA LEU A 420 -5.70 -1.86 -4.43
C LEU A 420 -5.79 -0.66 -3.48
N GLY A 421 -6.96 -0.40 -2.91
CA GLY A 421 -7.13 0.64 -1.89
C GLY A 421 -7.18 2.08 -2.41
N HIS A 422 -7.41 2.28 -3.71
CA HIS A 422 -7.37 3.61 -4.35
C HIS A 422 -8.73 4.30 -4.44
N GLY A 423 -9.76 3.76 -3.78
CA GLY A 423 -11.11 4.32 -3.81
C GLY A 423 -11.92 3.97 -5.06
N ASN A 424 -11.45 3.05 -5.87
CA ASN A 424 -12.11 2.55 -7.08
C ASN A 424 -11.82 1.05 -7.31
N PHE A 425 -12.32 0.50 -8.39
CA PHE A 425 -12.12 -0.89 -8.78
C PHE A 425 -11.29 -1.03 -10.07
N THR A 426 -10.51 -0.01 -10.39
CA THR A 426 -9.72 0.08 -11.62
C THR A 426 -8.40 -0.67 -11.45
N ASP A 427 -8.00 -1.41 -12.48
CA ASP A 427 -6.68 -2.07 -12.54
C ASP A 427 -5.57 -1.02 -12.65
N VAL A 428 -4.44 -1.30 -12.04
CA VAL A 428 -3.25 -0.43 -12.05
C VAL A 428 -2.04 -1.25 -12.49
N SER A 429 -1.38 -0.82 -13.55
CA SER A 429 -0.23 -1.56 -14.13
C SER A 429 1.11 -1.28 -13.45
N GLN A 430 1.27 -0.12 -12.84
CA GLN A 430 2.48 0.29 -12.15
C GLN A 430 2.21 0.58 -10.67
N PRO A 431 3.19 0.42 -9.78
CA PRO A 431 3.01 0.73 -8.37
C PRO A 431 2.46 2.15 -8.16
N LYS A 432 1.34 2.23 -7.46
CA LYS A 432 0.67 3.47 -7.12
C LYS A 432 0.53 3.58 -5.62
N ILE A 433 0.87 4.74 -5.07
CA ILE A 433 0.74 5.02 -3.63
C ILE A 433 -0.72 4.91 -3.20
N VAL A 434 -0.95 4.21 -2.10
CA VAL A 434 -2.25 4.20 -1.41
C VAL A 434 -2.38 5.51 -0.66
N GLU A 435 -3.01 6.48 -1.27
CA GLU A 435 -3.06 7.86 -0.80
C GLU A 435 -3.75 7.99 0.56
N ALA A 436 -4.77 7.18 0.82
CA ALA A 436 -5.52 7.19 2.07
C ALA A 436 -4.66 6.85 3.30
N LEU A 437 -3.51 6.19 3.12
CA LEU A 437 -2.57 5.85 4.19
C LEU A 437 -1.41 6.84 4.32
N LEU A 438 -1.36 7.89 3.52
CA LEU A 438 -0.39 8.97 3.71
C LEU A 438 -0.63 9.67 5.06
N GLY A 439 0.43 9.99 5.77
CA GLY A 439 0.38 10.49 7.13
C GLY A 439 0.48 9.41 8.22
N TYR A 440 0.46 8.13 7.84
CA TYR A 440 0.76 6.99 8.70
C TYR A 440 2.10 6.38 8.27
N GLU A 441 2.93 6.05 9.23
CA GLU A 441 4.12 5.26 8.97
C GLU A 441 3.75 3.77 9.06
N MET A 442 3.56 3.14 7.91
CA MET A 442 3.21 1.74 7.85
C MET A 442 4.45 0.87 8.07
N VAL A 443 4.32 -0.17 8.87
CA VAL A 443 5.42 -1.08 9.22
C VAL A 443 5.24 -2.48 8.67
N GLN A 444 4.02 -2.84 8.27
CA GLN A 444 3.73 -4.12 7.64
C GLN A 444 2.51 -4.02 6.72
N VAL A 445 2.55 -4.75 5.63
CA VAL A 445 1.40 -5.03 4.76
C VAL A 445 1.33 -6.53 4.51
N ALA A 446 0.12 -7.08 4.58
CA ALA A 446 -0.15 -8.48 4.28
C ALA A 446 -1.33 -8.58 3.32
N CYS A 447 -1.15 -9.34 2.23
CA CYS A 447 -2.19 -9.60 1.25
C CYS A 447 -2.76 -11.01 1.41
N GLY A 448 -4.07 -11.10 1.46
CA GLY A 448 -4.79 -12.34 1.25
C GLY A 448 -5.02 -12.60 -0.25
N ALA A 449 -5.94 -13.50 -0.60
CA ALA A 449 -6.29 -13.71 -1.99
C ALA A 449 -6.87 -12.45 -2.64
N SER A 450 -7.74 -11.76 -1.94
CA SER A 450 -8.51 -10.61 -2.44
C SER A 450 -8.77 -9.52 -1.38
N HIS A 451 -7.98 -9.49 -0.32
CA HIS A 451 -8.05 -8.46 0.72
C HIS A 451 -6.65 -8.15 1.25
N VAL A 452 -6.53 -7.03 1.95
CA VAL A 452 -5.27 -6.52 2.47
C VAL A 452 -5.44 -6.03 3.90
N LEU A 453 -4.48 -6.32 4.74
CA LEU A 453 -4.32 -5.72 6.06
C LEU A 453 -2.96 -5.03 6.17
N ALA A 454 -2.90 -3.95 6.92
CA ALA A 454 -1.67 -3.21 7.15
C ALA A 454 -1.62 -2.69 8.59
N VAL A 455 -0.43 -2.55 9.12
CA VAL A 455 -0.19 -2.07 10.50
C VAL A 455 0.73 -0.86 10.45
N SER A 456 0.37 0.18 11.20
CA SER A 456 1.20 1.37 11.40
C SER A 456 2.20 1.18 12.56
N ASN A 457 3.17 2.08 12.65
CA ASN A 457 4.13 2.12 13.77
C ASN A 457 3.43 2.41 15.13
N GLU A 458 2.26 3.02 15.11
CA GLU A 458 1.42 3.23 16.30
C GLU A 458 0.44 2.07 16.55
N ARG A 459 0.65 0.94 15.86
CA ARG A 459 -0.13 -0.30 15.98
C ARG A 459 -1.59 -0.22 15.53
N GLU A 460 -1.92 0.78 14.74
CA GLU A 460 -3.21 0.88 14.09
C GLU A 460 -3.30 -0.13 12.94
N VAL A 461 -4.43 -0.80 12.85
CA VAL A 461 -4.69 -1.81 11.80
C VAL A 461 -5.67 -1.25 10.80
N PHE A 462 -5.35 -1.40 9.52
CA PHE A 462 -6.21 -1.01 8.39
C PHE A 462 -6.50 -2.24 7.55
N ALA A 463 -7.71 -2.31 6.98
CA ALA A 463 -8.14 -3.39 6.12
C ALA A 463 -8.94 -2.86 4.93
N TRP A 464 -8.81 -3.52 3.79
CA TRP A 464 -9.58 -3.22 2.58
C TRP A 464 -9.62 -4.42 1.64
N GLY A 465 -10.47 -4.34 0.63
CA GLY A 465 -10.71 -5.39 -0.34
C GLY A 465 -12.00 -6.14 -0.06
N ARG A 466 -12.02 -7.42 -0.41
CA ARG A 466 -13.18 -8.30 -0.25
C ARG A 466 -13.55 -8.50 1.22
N GLY A 467 -14.83 -8.34 1.53
CA GLY A 467 -15.32 -8.40 2.92
C GLY A 467 -16.09 -9.66 3.28
N ASP A 468 -16.32 -10.60 2.36
CA ASP A 468 -17.05 -11.83 2.63
C ASP A 468 -16.43 -12.59 3.82
N ASN A 469 -17.25 -13.31 4.58
CA ASN A 469 -16.89 -14.04 5.79
C ASN A 469 -16.45 -13.16 6.98
N GLY A 470 -16.44 -11.84 6.83
CA GLY A 470 -15.92 -10.93 7.85
C GLY A 470 -14.40 -10.83 7.90
N ARG A 471 -13.71 -11.22 6.83
CA ARG A 471 -12.24 -11.29 6.75
C ARG A 471 -11.52 -9.97 6.95
N LEU A 472 -12.22 -8.85 6.86
CA LEU A 472 -11.63 -7.51 7.13
C LEU A 472 -11.65 -7.13 8.61
N GLY A 473 -12.42 -7.84 9.45
CA GLY A 473 -12.54 -7.54 10.86
C GLY A 473 -13.30 -6.26 11.19
N LEU A 474 -14.12 -5.75 10.25
CA LEU A 474 -14.84 -4.48 10.39
C LEU A 474 -16.25 -4.62 10.96
N GLY A 475 -16.68 -5.83 11.33
CA GLY A 475 -18.02 -6.11 11.83
C GLY A 475 -19.09 -6.25 10.75
N THR A 476 -18.73 -6.23 9.49
CA THR A 476 -19.62 -6.34 8.32
C THR A 476 -19.07 -7.33 7.30
N LEU A 477 -19.89 -7.64 6.29
CA LEU A 477 -19.49 -8.47 5.13
C LEU A 477 -19.28 -7.63 3.87
N GLU A 478 -19.21 -6.32 4.01
CA GLU A 478 -19.06 -5.39 2.90
C GLU A 478 -17.64 -5.34 2.36
N CYS A 479 -17.51 -5.17 1.04
CA CYS A 479 -16.25 -4.87 0.38
C CYS A 479 -15.89 -3.38 0.56
N HIS A 480 -14.60 -3.09 0.69
CA HIS A 480 -14.09 -1.73 0.79
C HIS A 480 -12.98 -1.50 -0.23
N ASN A 481 -13.11 -0.48 -1.05
CA ASN A 481 -12.08 -0.09 -2.01
C ASN A 481 -11.09 0.96 -1.48
N SER A 482 -11.25 1.37 -0.24
CA SER A 482 -10.34 2.26 0.50
C SER A 482 -9.98 1.66 1.85
N PRO A 483 -8.76 1.89 2.37
CA PRO A 483 -8.39 1.47 3.71
C PRO A 483 -9.37 1.94 4.77
N GLN A 484 -9.80 1.01 5.62
CA GLN A 484 -10.66 1.26 6.77
C GLN A 484 -9.90 0.89 8.04
N GLN A 485 -10.00 1.71 9.08
CA GLN A 485 -9.39 1.39 10.35
C GLN A 485 -10.18 0.29 11.05
N VAL A 486 -9.48 -0.76 11.46
CA VAL A 486 -10.04 -1.89 12.17
C VAL A 486 -10.00 -1.60 13.68
N THR A 487 -11.11 -1.84 14.35
CA THR A 487 -11.15 -1.80 15.82
C THR A 487 -10.63 -3.11 16.38
N VAL A 488 -9.43 -3.10 16.93
CA VAL A 488 -8.88 -4.20 17.71
C VAL A 488 -9.35 -4.03 19.15
N PRO A 489 -9.75 -5.12 19.87
CA PRO A 489 -10.17 -5.01 21.27
C PRO A 489 -9.15 -4.24 22.13
N LEU A 490 -9.61 -3.35 22.99
CA LEU A 490 -8.80 -2.38 23.74
C LEU A 490 -7.64 -2.97 24.56
N GLU A 491 -7.74 -4.22 24.92
CA GLU A 491 -6.73 -4.93 25.72
C GLU A 491 -5.54 -5.41 24.88
N HIS A 492 -5.62 -5.31 23.56
CA HIS A 492 -4.67 -5.88 22.62
C HIS A 492 -4.10 -4.82 21.71
N GLU A 493 -2.80 -4.92 21.49
CA GLU A 493 -2.05 -4.11 20.51
C GLU A 493 -1.50 -5.01 19.41
N ALA A 494 -1.77 -4.65 18.16
CA ALA A 494 -1.30 -5.42 17.01
C ALA A 494 0.21 -5.27 16.83
N ARG A 495 0.91 -6.41 16.78
CA ARG A 495 2.31 -6.48 16.38
C ARG A 495 2.44 -6.84 14.92
N ARG A 496 1.60 -7.76 14.45
CA ARG A 496 1.67 -8.33 13.12
C ARG A 496 0.29 -8.73 12.61
N VAL A 497 0.11 -8.67 11.30
CA VAL A 497 -1.11 -9.15 10.62
C VAL A 497 -0.77 -10.26 9.63
N ILE A 498 -1.71 -11.17 9.43
CA ILE A 498 -1.61 -12.32 8.54
C ILE A 498 -2.93 -12.42 7.78
N CYS A 499 -2.85 -12.63 6.48
CA CYS A 499 -4.01 -12.83 5.64
C CYS A 499 -3.99 -14.20 4.97
N GLY A 500 -5.11 -14.89 5.01
CA GLY A 500 -5.37 -16.09 4.25
C GLY A 500 -6.25 -15.82 3.03
N ILE A 501 -6.92 -16.85 2.53
CA ILE A 501 -7.83 -16.72 1.39
C ILE A 501 -9.13 -16.00 1.77
N ASP A 502 -9.66 -16.29 2.94
CA ASP A 502 -10.95 -15.83 3.45
C ASP A 502 -10.93 -15.50 4.95
N SER A 503 -9.75 -15.29 5.50
CA SER A 503 -9.53 -15.10 6.93
C SER A 503 -8.34 -14.18 7.19
N SER A 504 -8.28 -13.60 8.37
CA SER A 504 -7.17 -12.76 8.82
C SER A 504 -6.85 -13.02 10.29
N MET A 505 -5.58 -12.85 10.64
CA MET A 505 -5.10 -12.94 12.01
C MET A 505 -4.31 -11.70 12.41
N VAL A 506 -4.37 -11.36 13.69
CA VAL A 506 -3.49 -10.40 14.34
C VAL A 506 -2.68 -11.14 15.41
N LEU A 507 -1.37 -11.00 15.37
CA LEU A 507 -0.49 -11.37 16.47
C LEU A 507 -0.26 -10.13 17.32
N THR A 508 -0.55 -10.23 18.61
CA THR A 508 -0.43 -9.11 19.54
C THR A 508 1.00 -8.97 20.08
N VAL A 509 1.29 -7.83 20.67
CA VAL A 509 2.57 -7.60 21.38
C VAL A 509 2.79 -8.56 22.55
N LYS A 510 1.73 -9.15 23.09
CA LYS A 510 1.77 -10.18 24.14
C LYS A 510 1.79 -11.60 23.56
N ASN A 511 2.03 -11.75 22.27
CA ASN A 511 2.09 -13.03 21.56
C ASN A 511 0.76 -13.85 21.59
N GLN A 512 -0.36 -13.15 21.57
CA GLN A 512 -1.69 -13.74 21.47
C GLN A 512 -2.20 -13.67 20.03
N ILE A 513 -3.06 -14.62 19.65
CA ILE A 513 -3.73 -14.63 18.35
C ILE A 513 -5.13 -14.05 18.46
N LEU A 514 -5.44 -13.11 17.60
CA LEU A 514 -6.79 -12.66 17.28
C LEU A 514 -7.09 -13.01 15.84
N ALA A 515 -8.32 -13.42 15.54
CA ALA A 515 -8.68 -13.83 14.18
C ALA A 515 -10.09 -13.39 13.80
N CYS A 516 -10.30 -13.26 12.50
CA CYS A 516 -11.61 -12.99 11.90
C CYS A 516 -11.69 -13.65 10.51
N GLY A 517 -12.91 -13.78 10.00
CA GLY A 517 -13.19 -14.43 8.73
C GLY A 517 -13.72 -15.85 8.91
N SER A 518 -13.55 -16.68 7.87
CA SER A 518 -13.99 -18.06 7.88
C SER A 518 -13.18 -18.91 8.85
N ASN A 519 -13.87 -19.60 9.74
CA ASN A 519 -13.28 -20.55 10.68
C ASN A 519 -13.60 -22.01 10.33
N ARG A 520 -13.64 -22.32 9.04
CA ARG A 520 -13.90 -23.71 8.58
C ARG A 520 -12.94 -24.68 9.25
N CYS A 521 -13.49 -25.78 9.75
CA CYS A 521 -12.71 -26.82 10.45
C CYS A 521 -11.92 -26.29 11.67
N ASN A 522 -12.31 -25.16 12.22
CA ASN A 522 -11.59 -24.46 13.29
C ASN A 522 -10.17 -24.00 12.91
N LYS A 523 -9.97 -23.62 11.67
CA LYS A 523 -8.64 -23.17 11.19
C LYS A 523 -8.15 -21.86 11.82
N LEU A 524 -9.02 -21.11 12.51
CA LEU A 524 -8.65 -19.90 13.26
C LEU A 524 -8.53 -20.13 14.76
N GLY A 525 -8.85 -21.33 15.26
CA GLY A 525 -8.82 -21.63 16.68
C GLY A 525 -9.90 -20.93 17.49
N LEU A 526 -11.04 -20.58 16.91
CA LEU A 526 -12.11 -19.81 17.55
C LEU A 526 -13.13 -20.70 18.28
N ASP A 527 -13.10 -22.02 18.07
CA ASP A 527 -13.97 -22.95 18.79
C ASP A 527 -13.61 -22.97 20.28
N ARG A 528 -14.62 -23.05 21.12
CA ARG A 528 -14.45 -23.14 22.59
C ARG A 528 -14.13 -24.57 22.99
N ILE A 529 -12.87 -24.93 23.02
CA ILE A 529 -12.38 -26.25 23.37
C ILE A 529 -11.52 -26.12 24.63
N SER A 530 -11.96 -26.77 25.72
CA SER A 530 -11.24 -26.74 26.99
C SER A 530 -10.44 -28.04 27.27
N SER A 531 -10.65 -29.09 26.49
CA SER A 531 -9.99 -30.39 26.63
C SER A 531 -9.84 -31.08 25.26
N ALA A 532 -9.17 -32.24 25.21
CA ALA A 532 -8.93 -33.01 23.97
C ALA A 532 -10.20 -33.63 23.36
N GLU A 533 -11.38 -33.33 23.87
CA GLU A 533 -12.64 -33.79 23.33
C GLU A 533 -13.12 -32.89 22.18
N GLU A 534 -13.77 -33.50 21.19
CA GLU A 534 -14.37 -32.73 20.10
C GLU A 534 -15.42 -31.76 20.64
N PRO A 535 -15.43 -30.51 20.15
CA PRO A 535 -16.37 -29.51 20.61
C PRO A 535 -17.81 -29.91 20.27
N SER A 536 -18.74 -29.62 21.16
CA SER A 536 -20.17 -29.73 20.86
C SER A 536 -20.54 -28.73 19.74
N PRO A 537 -21.62 -28.97 18.98
CA PRO A 537 -22.05 -28.02 17.93
C PRO A 537 -22.26 -26.59 18.44
N GLU A 538 -22.57 -26.41 19.71
CA GLU A 538 -22.76 -25.09 20.34
C GLU A 538 -21.45 -24.34 20.58
N ASP A 539 -20.34 -25.06 20.71
CA ASP A 539 -19.00 -24.48 20.91
C ASP A 539 -18.26 -24.21 19.59
N GLN A 540 -18.84 -24.61 18.47
CA GLN A 540 -18.26 -24.40 17.14
C GLN A 540 -18.58 -23.00 16.62
N VAL A 541 -17.57 -22.32 16.10
CA VAL A 541 -17.68 -21.02 15.44
C VAL A 541 -17.32 -21.20 13.97
N GLU A 542 -18.22 -20.87 13.06
CA GLU A 542 -17.97 -21.01 11.63
C GLU A 542 -17.43 -19.72 10.98
N GLU A 543 -17.69 -18.57 11.57
CA GLU A 543 -17.31 -17.28 11.01
C GLU A 543 -17.22 -16.21 12.11
N ALA A 544 -16.29 -15.27 11.99
CA ALA A 544 -16.19 -14.09 12.86
C ALA A 544 -16.00 -12.84 12.03
N THR A 545 -16.85 -11.82 12.26
CA THR A 545 -16.79 -10.53 11.56
C THR A 545 -15.89 -9.51 12.25
N VAL A 546 -15.50 -9.77 13.50
CA VAL A 546 -14.58 -8.93 14.27
C VAL A 546 -13.43 -9.78 14.79
N PHE A 547 -12.29 -9.16 15.03
CA PHE A 547 -11.14 -9.86 15.59
C PHE A 547 -11.47 -10.38 16.99
N THR A 548 -11.35 -11.68 17.13
CA THR A 548 -11.70 -12.43 18.34
C THR A 548 -10.48 -13.23 18.80
N CYS A 549 -10.21 -13.25 20.11
CA CYS A 549 -9.12 -14.05 20.68
C CYS A 549 -9.32 -15.53 20.38
N ALA A 550 -8.23 -16.23 20.10
CA ALA A 550 -8.25 -17.68 20.02
C ALA A 550 -8.80 -18.30 21.31
N GLN A 551 -9.76 -19.23 21.17
CA GLN A 551 -10.44 -19.88 22.27
C GLN A 551 -10.00 -21.32 22.50
N SER A 552 -9.48 -21.95 21.42
CA SER A 552 -9.06 -23.35 21.48
C SER A 552 -7.75 -23.52 22.22
N ALA A 553 -7.71 -24.44 23.18
CA ALA A 553 -6.47 -24.83 23.85
C ALA A 553 -5.56 -25.61 22.87
N PRO A 554 -4.23 -25.41 22.87
CA PRO A 554 -3.44 -24.54 23.72
C PRO A 554 -3.23 -23.11 23.16
N LEU A 555 -3.85 -22.76 22.02
CA LEU A 555 -3.66 -21.48 21.35
C LEU A 555 -4.09 -20.28 22.20
N ASN A 556 -5.01 -20.48 23.11
CA ASN A 556 -5.57 -19.44 23.97
C ASN A 556 -4.63 -19.02 25.12
N HIS A 557 -3.57 -19.78 25.41
CA HIS A 557 -2.64 -19.48 26.51
C HIS A 557 -1.16 -19.58 26.14
N GLU A 558 -0.81 -20.29 25.07
CA GLU A 558 0.59 -20.37 24.62
C GLU A 558 1.04 -19.08 23.92
N PRO A 559 2.26 -18.61 24.17
CA PRO A 559 2.80 -17.45 23.46
C PRO A 559 3.14 -17.82 22.02
N ILE A 560 2.40 -17.28 21.07
CA ILE A 560 2.55 -17.52 19.64
C ILE A 560 3.43 -16.43 19.02
N VAL A 561 4.53 -16.81 18.42
CA VAL A 561 5.48 -15.87 17.79
C VAL A 561 5.37 -15.84 16.27
N CYS A 562 4.80 -16.87 15.68
CA CYS A 562 4.60 -16.98 14.23
C CYS A 562 3.35 -17.81 13.97
N ALA A 563 2.56 -17.41 12.99
CA ALA A 563 1.41 -18.18 12.54
C ALA A 563 1.16 -17.94 11.05
N ASP A 564 0.45 -18.85 10.42
CA ASP A 564 0.04 -18.73 9.05
C ASP A 564 -1.26 -19.45 8.76
N ILE A 565 -1.99 -18.99 7.75
CA ILE A 565 -3.30 -19.49 7.37
C ILE A 565 -3.23 -20.04 5.95
N GLY A 566 -3.52 -21.33 5.79
CA GLY A 566 -3.76 -21.94 4.49
C GLY A 566 -5.22 -21.80 4.04
N THR A 567 -5.65 -22.59 3.08
CA THR A 567 -7.04 -22.56 2.61
C THR A 567 -8.01 -23.07 3.66
N ALA A 568 -7.70 -24.19 4.29
CA ALA A 568 -8.57 -24.84 5.27
C ALA A 568 -7.85 -25.25 6.56
N HIS A 569 -6.59 -24.89 6.73
CA HIS A 569 -5.80 -25.17 7.93
C HIS A 569 -4.87 -24.02 8.26
N SER A 570 -4.33 -24.04 9.44
CA SER A 570 -3.36 -23.06 9.92
C SER A 570 -2.25 -23.74 10.71
N ALA A 571 -1.15 -23.04 10.87
CA ALA A 571 -0.03 -23.46 11.71
C ALA A 571 0.44 -22.29 12.57
N ALA A 572 0.90 -22.60 13.77
CA ALA A 572 1.41 -21.61 14.71
C ALA A 572 2.67 -22.13 15.41
N VAL A 573 3.62 -21.24 15.67
CA VAL A 573 4.86 -21.53 16.37
C VAL A 573 4.86 -20.80 17.70
N THR A 574 5.16 -21.54 18.77
CA THR A 574 5.31 -20.98 20.10
C THR A 574 6.70 -20.37 20.32
N ALA A 575 6.84 -19.54 21.35
CA ALA A 575 8.12 -18.97 21.73
C ALA A 575 9.17 -20.04 22.08
N SER A 576 8.74 -21.24 22.52
CA SER A 576 9.61 -22.38 22.80
C SER A 576 10.04 -23.17 21.56
N GLY A 577 9.53 -22.84 20.38
CA GLY A 577 9.85 -23.49 19.11
C GLY A 577 8.99 -24.72 18.78
N GLN A 578 7.85 -24.88 19.45
CA GLN A 578 6.87 -25.93 19.14
C GLN A 578 5.94 -25.46 18.02
N CYS A 579 5.55 -26.39 17.16
CA CYS A 579 4.62 -26.12 16.06
C CYS A 579 3.27 -26.80 16.33
N TYR A 580 2.20 -26.02 16.32
CA TYR A 580 0.82 -26.50 16.36
C TYR A 580 0.16 -26.31 15.00
N THR A 581 -0.64 -27.28 14.61
CA THR A 581 -1.48 -27.21 13.40
C THR A 581 -2.94 -27.43 13.77
N PHE A 582 -3.82 -26.76 13.07
CA PHE A 582 -5.27 -26.81 13.30
C PHE A 582 -6.02 -26.54 12.01
N GLY A 583 -7.24 -27.04 11.93
CA GLY A 583 -8.07 -26.96 10.75
C GLY A 583 -8.29 -28.33 10.11
N SER A 584 -8.49 -28.35 8.79
CA SER A 584 -8.68 -29.56 8.02
C SER A 584 -7.44 -30.46 7.99
N ASN A 585 -7.64 -31.76 8.08
CA ASN A 585 -6.58 -32.78 7.94
C ASN A 585 -6.87 -33.76 6.79
N GLN A 586 -7.70 -33.38 5.86
CA GLN A 586 -8.13 -34.24 4.77
C GLN A 586 -6.96 -34.76 3.92
N HIS A 587 -5.88 -34.01 3.84
CA HIS A 587 -4.66 -34.37 3.09
C HIS A 587 -3.44 -34.61 3.98
N GLY A 588 -3.61 -34.73 5.28
CA GLY A 588 -2.51 -34.89 6.22
C GLY A 588 -1.76 -33.58 6.52
N GLN A 589 -2.33 -32.41 6.19
CA GLN A 589 -1.69 -31.12 6.37
C GLN A 589 -1.44 -30.74 7.84
N LEU A 590 -2.02 -31.45 8.81
CA LEU A 590 -1.75 -31.22 10.22
C LEU A 590 -0.49 -31.96 10.73
N GLY A 591 0.08 -32.88 9.93
CA GLY A 591 1.33 -33.55 10.27
C GLY A 591 1.20 -34.57 11.41
N THR A 592 0.01 -35.16 11.62
CA THR A 592 -0.28 -36.10 12.70
C THR A 592 -0.12 -37.58 12.28
N ASN A 593 0.41 -37.79 11.09
CA ASN A 593 0.50 -39.14 10.46
C ASN A 593 -0.87 -39.81 10.27
N SER A 594 -1.92 -39.04 10.13
CA SER A 594 -3.32 -39.44 9.95
C SER A 594 -4.00 -38.45 9.01
N CYS A 595 -5.07 -38.88 8.35
CA CYS A 595 -5.94 -38.00 7.55
C CYS A 595 -7.32 -37.80 8.21
N ARG A 596 -7.43 -38.05 9.51
CA ARG A 596 -8.67 -37.82 10.24
C ARG A 596 -8.84 -36.35 10.53
N ASN A 597 -10.00 -35.82 10.19
CA ASN A 597 -10.36 -34.45 10.56
C ASN A 597 -10.60 -34.37 12.06
N SER A 598 -10.12 -33.29 12.66
CA SER A 598 -10.37 -32.94 14.05
C SER A 598 -10.40 -31.41 14.17
N ARG A 599 -11.32 -30.92 14.97
CA ARG A 599 -11.38 -29.45 15.25
C ARG A 599 -10.43 -29.04 16.39
N VAL A 600 -9.66 -29.93 16.96
CA VAL A 600 -8.71 -29.68 18.05
C VAL A 600 -7.33 -29.32 17.47
N PRO A 601 -6.65 -28.29 17.95
CA PRO A 601 -5.24 -28.02 17.57
C PRO A 601 -4.32 -29.18 17.99
N HIS A 602 -3.37 -29.52 17.12
CA HIS A 602 -2.43 -30.62 17.31
C HIS A 602 -0.99 -30.12 17.38
N LEU A 603 -0.23 -30.67 18.33
CA LEU A 603 1.23 -30.53 18.34
C LEU A 603 1.83 -31.41 17.25
N VAL A 604 2.65 -30.85 16.37
CA VAL A 604 3.36 -31.61 15.34
C VAL A 604 4.55 -32.34 15.99
N VAL A 605 4.42 -33.64 16.14
CA VAL A 605 5.36 -34.47 16.91
C VAL A 605 6.66 -34.74 16.16
N GLY A 606 6.62 -34.86 14.85
CA GLY A 606 7.79 -35.16 14.00
C GLY A 606 8.86 -34.06 13.92
N LEU A 607 8.63 -32.92 14.55
CA LEU A 607 9.54 -31.77 14.59
C LEU A 607 10.26 -31.61 15.93
N GLN A 608 10.23 -32.60 16.84
CA GLN A 608 10.73 -32.47 18.22
C GLN A 608 12.25 -32.21 18.32
N ALA A 609 13.04 -32.65 17.36
CA ALA A 609 14.48 -32.45 17.33
C ALA A 609 14.86 -31.07 16.76
N MET A 610 13.89 -30.26 16.33
CA MET A 610 14.07 -29.01 15.63
C MET A 610 13.37 -27.90 16.38
N LYS A 611 14.08 -26.79 16.59
CA LYS A 611 13.42 -25.56 17.06
C LYS A 611 12.81 -24.86 15.85
N VAL A 612 11.49 -24.92 15.72
CA VAL A 612 10.76 -24.26 14.64
C VAL A 612 10.74 -22.76 14.88
N THR A 613 11.11 -22.00 13.87
CA THR A 613 11.11 -20.54 13.90
C THR A 613 10.04 -19.92 13.01
N VAL A 614 9.72 -20.57 11.90
CA VAL A 614 8.78 -20.07 10.90
C VAL A 614 7.93 -21.22 10.38
N VAL A 615 6.66 -20.93 10.12
CA VAL A 615 5.75 -21.80 9.36
C VAL A 615 5.12 -21.03 8.21
N ALA A 616 4.81 -21.75 7.15
CA ALA A 616 4.03 -21.25 6.03
C ALA A 616 3.04 -22.32 5.59
N CYS A 617 1.83 -21.92 5.24
CA CYS A 617 0.76 -22.81 4.81
C CYS A 617 0.35 -22.51 3.37
N GLY A 618 0.30 -23.56 2.54
CA GLY A 618 -0.32 -23.50 1.23
C GLY A 618 -1.80 -23.90 1.28
N ASP A 619 -2.33 -24.34 0.16
CA ASP A 619 -3.74 -24.77 0.07
C ASP A 619 -4.05 -25.96 0.99
N ALA A 620 -3.22 -26.98 1.00
CA ALA A 620 -3.39 -28.18 1.82
C ALA A 620 -2.05 -28.79 2.25
N PHE A 621 -1.03 -27.99 2.43
CA PHE A 621 0.29 -28.42 2.89
C PHE A 621 0.91 -27.39 3.80
N THR A 622 1.90 -27.80 4.57
CA THR A 622 2.61 -26.95 5.53
C THR A 622 4.11 -27.05 5.34
N VAL A 623 4.79 -25.93 5.50
CA VAL A 623 6.26 -25.84 5.49
C VAL A 623 6.71 -25.29 6.84
N ALA A 624 7.66 -25.95 7.47
CA ALA A 624 8.28 -25.51 8.72
C ALA A 624 9.78 -25.28 8.52
N ILE A 625 10.28 -24.20 9.08
CA ILE A 625 11.69 -23.80 9.05
C ILE A 625 12.26 -23.88 10.45
N GLY A 626 13.39 -24.56 10.61
CA GLY A 626 14.12 -24.63 11.84
C GLY A 626 15.20 -23.57 11.99
N ALA A 627 15.67 -23.40 13.23
CA ALA A 627 16.68 -22.40 13.58
C ALA A 627 18.03 -22.66 12.89
N ASP A 628 18.33 -23.89 12.52
CA ASP A 628 19.58 -24.32 11.87
C ASP A 628 19.44 -24.45 10.34
N GLY A 629 18.35 -23.94 9.77
CA GLY A 629 18.10 -23.96 8.32
C GLY A 629 17.37 -25.20 7.81
N GLU A 630 16.85 -26.07 8.68
CA GLU A 630 16.06 -27.24 8.28
C GLU A 630 14.75 -26.78 7.62
N VAL A 631 14.38 -27.43 6.55
CA VAL A 631 13.11 -27.23 5.85
C VAL A 631 12.35 -28.54 5.83
N CYS A 632 11.18 -28.59 6.47
CA CYS A 632 10.31 -29.76 6.49
C CYS A 632 8.95 -29.42 5.87
N THR A 633 8.39 -30.38 5.14
CA THR A 633 7.07 -30.25 4.51
C THR A 633 6.19 -31.44 4.83
N TRP A 634 4.88 -31.25 4.85
CA TRP A 634 3.87 -32.29 4.97
C TRP A 634 2.51 -31.80 4.45
N GLY A 635 1.63 -32.74 4.15
CA GLY A 635 0.31 -32.48 3.63
C GLY A 635 0.09 -33.07 2.25
N LYS A 636 -0.67 -32.39 1.41
CA LYS A 636 -0.99 -32.86 0.05
C LYS A 636 0.26 -32.89 -0.82
N GLY A 637 0.59 -34.08 -1.33
CA GLY A 637 1.78 -34.31 -2.15
C GLY A 637 1.57 -34.09 -3.65
N ALA A 638 0.34 -33.95 -4.13
CA ALA A 638 0.02 -33.80 -5.54
C ALA A 638 0.72 -32.59 -6.16
N ARG A 639 1.16 -32.75 -7.42
CA ARG A 639 1.80 -31.68 -8.22
C ARG A 639 3.06 -31.06 -7.58
N GLY A 640 3.78 -31.85 -6.80
CA GLY A 640 5.07 -31.43 -6.24
C GLY A 640 5.01 -30.48 -5.06
N ARG A 641 3.85 -30.33 -4.40
CA ARG A 641 3.66 -29.39 -3.28
C ARG A 641 4.68 -29.56 -2.15
N LEU A 642 5.16 -30.78 -1.91
CA LEU A 642 6.09 -31.07 -0.81
C LEU A 642 7.56 -30.90 -1.16
N GLY A 643 7.90 -30.73 -2.43
CA GLY A 643 9.29 -30.52 -2.88
C GLY A 643 10.22 -31.72 -2.67
N ARG A 644 9.69 -32.92 -2.49
CA ARG A 644 10.41 -34.18 -2.24
C ARG A 644 9.77 -35.35 -2.93
N LYS A 645 10.57 -36.37 -3.22
CA LYS A 645 10.15 -37.52 -4.00
C LYS A 645 9.58 -38.67 -3.18
N ASP A 646 9.71 -38.63 -1.85
CA ASP A 646 9.16 -39.69 -1.00
C ASP A 646 7.62 -39.65 -0.97
N GLU A 647 7.02 -40.77 -0.68
CA GLU A 647 5.57 -40.95 -0.70
C GLU A 647 4.89 -40.62 0.64
N GLU A 648 5.67 -40.32 1.69
CA GLU A 648 5.10 -39.95 2.98
C GLU A 648 4.62 -38.50 3.01
N THR A 649 3.32 -38.33 3.08
CA THR A 649 2.68 -37.02 2.98
C THR A 649 2.17 -36.49 4.33
N GLY A 650 1.73 -37.39 5.22
CA GLY A 650 1.08 -37.04 6.49
C GLY A 650 2.03 -36.78 7.66
N ALA A 651 3.33 -36.88 7.48
CA ALA A 651 4.35 -36.62 8.50
C ALA A 651 5.40 -35.65 8.01
N PRO A 652 5.96 -34.79 8.89
CA PRO A 652 7.06 -33.88 8.51
C PRO A 652 8.27 -34.67 8.00
N ARG A 653 8.78 -34.24 6.85
CA ARG A 653 9.99 -34.79 6.23
C ARG A 653 10.84 -33.66 5.65
N PRO A 654 12.19 -33.76 5.68
CA PRO A 654 13.06 -32.74 5.19
C PRO A 654 13.03 -32.61 3.66
N VAL A 655 13.17 -31.40 3.20
CA VAL A 655 13.39 -31.04 1.78
C VAL A 655 14.89 -30.85 1.56
N GLN A 656 15.43 -31.50 0.52
CA GLN A 656 16.84 -31.37 0.15
C GLN A 656 17.01 -30.24 -0.85
N LEU A 657 17.86 -29.27 -0.51
CA LEU A 657 18.27 -28.19 -1.40
C LEU A 657 19.67 -28.50 -1.98
N GLU A 658 19.90 -28.07 -3.21
CA GLU A 658 21.21 -28.23 -3.88
C GLU A 658 22.20 -27.16 -3.43
N GLU A 659 22.49 -27.12 -2.13
CA GLU A 659 23.48 -26.22 -1.54
C GLU A 659 24.75 -26.99 -1.16
N THR A 660 25.90 -26.45 -1.52
CA THR A 660 27.22 -27.02 -1.24
C THR A 660 27.78 -26.64 0.11
N HIS A 661 27.23 -25.58 0.73
CA HIS A 661 27.65 -25.05 2.00
C HIS A 661 26.48 -24.95 2.99
N PRO A 662 26.75 -24.88 4.30
CA PRO A 662 25.72 -24.58 5.28
C PRO A 662 24.98 -23.29 4.92
N TYR A 663 23.66 -23.33 4.98
CA TYR A 663 22.80 -22.20 4.62
C TYR A 663 21.80 -21.89 5.72
N LEU A 664 21.29 -20.66 5.71
CA LEU A 664 20.17 -20.21 6.51
C LEU A 664 19.02 -19.84 5.59
N VAL A 665 17.80 -20.18 6.00
CA VAL A 665 16.59 -19.71 5.29
C VAL A 665 16.31 -18.29 5.71
N THR A 666 16.29 -17.36 4.75
CA THR A 666 16.06 -15.94 5.00
C THR A 666 14.59 -15.54 4.84
N SER A 667 13.84 -16.28 4.00
CA SER A 667 12.43 -16.01 3.74
C SER A 667 11.76 -17.22 3.12
N VAL A 668 10.48 -17.43 3.43
CA VAL A 668 9.63 -18.47 2.84
C VAL A 668 8.24 -17.91 2.59
N ALA A 669 7.63 -18.29 1.48
CA ALA A 669 6.26 -17.96 1.13
C ALA A 669 5.57 -19.14 0.48
N CYS A 670 4.33 -19.40 0.87
CA CYS A 670 3.46 -20.40 0.24
C CYS A 670 2.20 -19.72 -0.29
N CYS A 671 1.74 -20.15 -1.43
CA CYS A 671 0.47 -19.71 -1.99
C CYS A 671 -0.11 -20.80 -2.88
N HIS A 672 -1.37 -21.14 -2.64
CA HIS A 672 -2.02 -22.25 -3.34
C HIS A 672 -1.16 -23.51 -3.30
N GLY A 673 -0.73 -24.02 -4.43
CA GLY A 673 0.05 -25.25 -4.54
C GLY A 673 1.55 -25.07 -4.68
N ASN A 674 2.11 -23.90 -4.38
CA ASN A 674 3.54 -23.65 -4.59
C ASN A 674 4.22 -22.98 -3.39
N THR A 675 5.53 -23.16 -3.32
CA THR A 675 6.41 -22.58 -2.30
C THR A 675 7.55 -21.82 -2.96
N LEU A 676 7.93 -20.72 -2.36
CA LEU A 676 9.07 -19.90 -2.72
C LEU A 676 9.96 -19.73 -1.48
N LEU A 677 11.25 -20.05 -1.62
CA LEU A 677 12.20 -20.08 -0.51
C LEU A 677 13.47 -19.33 -0.87
N ALA A 678 13.91 -18.46 0.02
CA ALA A 678 15.20 -17.76 -0.10
C ALA A 678 16.18 -18.28 0.96
N VAL A 679 17.39 -18.62 0.53
CA VAL A 679 18.47 -19.07 1.41
C VAL A 679 19.74 -18.22 1.17
N LYS A 680 20.56 -18.13 2.20
CA LYS A 680 21.83 -17.41 2.17
C LYS A 680 22.94 -18.26 2.78
#